data_e50959848e9eb516612b5b88e9944435
#
_entry.id   e50959848e9eb516612b5b88e9944435
#
_cell.length_a   1.000
_cell.length_b   1.000
_cell.length_c   1.000
_cell.angle_alpha   90.00
_cell.angle_beta   90.00
_cell.angle_gamma   90.00
#
_symmetry.space_group_name_H-M   'P 1'
#
loop_
_entity.id
_entity.type
_entity.pdbx_description
1 polymer ?
#
loop_
_entity_poly.entity_id
_entity_poly.type
_entity_poly.pdbx_seq_one_letter_code
_entity_poly.pdbx_strand_id
1 'polypeptide(L)'
;MRDQLSRLTISAGILLIALTTGFAVSRSEAGPQVPPQTPMAYEGLPSETPANFEPVTEAFDHVRREAMISMRDGVKLFTVVLVPKGAADAPILLTRTPYDADALTRHKKSAHLGPVLSGYDNAVDVVVDGGYIRVVQDVRGKYGSEGDYVMNRPMRGPQNNTQVDHATDTWDTIDWLVKNVPESNGRVGILGISYNGFLSLTALVDPHPALKVAVPMNPMVDGWMGDDWFHNGAFRQQNMPYMYEQEATRESEEKWWSSHFDDYDEYMEAGSAGELGRRHGLEQVGFWRKILAHPNYDAFWRDQAMDRVLAAEPLTVPVMLVHSLWDQEDIYGDIAVYKAIEPKDARNDTVFLVLGPWNHGQMIGEGSTLGALRFNSDTSLYFRREVLGPFLARYLKDDAPAADVPPVLAFETGSNAWRRLDAWPAGCANGCEIQATPLYLGADLGLGFVSPQPDDEAFDEYVSDPAKPVPFRARPIEPTGYEDEGLTWPQWLVDDQREASGRTDVLVFRSEILTEPVKISGEPIANLVASTSGTDSDWVVKLIDVYPDEVAEQPAMGGYQLMVSADIIRGRYRESFEHARPIEANEPLLYRFALPTANHVFLPGHRIMVQVQSSWFPLYDRNPQTFVPSIFWAKPQDFRKAVQRIYHEPGRESFVELPLVVDQAAERTGLTRAATLVPAP
;
A
#
# COMPACT_ATOMS: atom_id res chain seq x y z
N MET A 1 -8.49 -55.00 4.89
CA MET A 1 -7.30 -55.79 5.08
C MET A 1 -6.23 -54.79 5.51
N ARG A 2 -6.14 -54.61 6.80
CA ARG A 2 -5.22 -55.11 7.81
C ARG A 2 -3.75 -54.87 7.44
N ASP A 3 -3.21 -53.91 8.19
CA ASP A 3 -2.00 -53.94 9.06
C ASP A 3 -0.67 -53.79 8.34
N GLN A 4 0.16 -52.83 8.70
CA GLN A 4 1.08 -52.87 9.85
C GLN A 4 1.80 -51.55 10.09
N LEU A 5 1.76 -51.13 11.33
CA LEU A 5 2.69 -50.19 11.97
C LEU A 5 4.09 -50.80 12.12
N SER A 6 5.15 -50.05 11.89
CA SER A 6 6.44 -50.33 12.49
C SER A 6 7.08 -49.03 13.03
N ARG A 7 7.21 -49.02 14.36
CA ARG A 7 7.97 -48.03 15.15
C ARG A 7 9.46 -48.34 15.04
N LEU A 8 10.27 -47.38 14.68
CA LEU A 8 11.73 -47.46 14.89
C LEU A 8 12.08 -46.68 16.16
N THR A 9 12.49 -47.45 17.18
CA THR A 9 13.15 -46.95 18.38
C THR A 9 14.67 -46.96 18.15
N ILE A 10 15.31 -45.80 18.25
CA ILE A 10 16.77 -45.71 18.26
C ILE A 10 17.24 -45.67 19.72
N SER A 11 17.90 -46.75 20.13
CA SER A 11 18.60 -46.83 21.42
C SER A 11 20.00 -46.23 21.26
N ALA A 12 20.32 -45.19 22.02
CA ALA A 12 21.68 -44.68 22.17
C ALA A 12 22.38 -45.45 23.30
N GLY A 13 23.35 -46.27 22.94
CA GLY A 13 24.25 -46.91 23.91
C GLY A 13 25.33 -45.95 24.35
N ILE A 14 25.41 -45.71 25.69
CA ILE A 14 26.50 -44.97 26.33
C ILE A 14 27.57 -45.97 26.73
N LEU A 15 28.77 -45.84 26.12
CA LEU A 15 29.96 -46.59 26.48
C LEU A 15 30.69 -45.88 27.64
N LEU A 16 30.71 -46.48 28.81
CA LEU A 16 31.41 -45.97 30.01
C LEU A 16 32.88 -46.43 29.98
N ILE A 17 33.80 -45.50 29.75
CA ILE A 17 35.24 -45.75 29.98
C ILE A 17 35.60 -45.13 31.33
N ALA A 18 35.90 -45.97 32.26
CA ALA A 18 36.42 -45.57 33.56
C ALA A 18 37.94 -45.32 33.49
N LEU A 19 38.35 -44.07 33.62
CA LEU A 19 39.73 -43.69 33.90
C LEU A 19 39.79 -43.23 35.36
N THR A 20 40.41 -44.05 36.19
CA THR A 20 40.75 -43.73 37.58
C THR A 20 42.01 -42.85 37.62
N THR A 21 41.86 -41.55 37.81
CA THR A 21 42.93 -40.69 38.32
C THR A 21 42.48 -40.10 39.65
N GLY A 22 43.18 -40.45 40.66
CA GLY A 22 42.94 -39.97 42.02
C GLY A 22 43.22 -38.46 42.11
N PHE A 23 42.19 -37.68 42.38
CA PHE A 23 42.33 -36.32 42.88
C PHE A 23 41.92 -36.29 44.34
N ALA A 24 42.84 -35.80 45.16
CA ALA A 24 42.56 -35.51 46.55
C ALA A 24 41.50 -34.40 46.65
N VAL A 25 40.34 -34.76 47.15
CA VAL A 25 39.30 -33.80 47.49
C VAL A 25 39.66 -33.07 48.74
N SER A 26 40.19 -31.85 48.64
CA SER A 26 40.22 -30.93 49.77
C SER A 26 38.78 -30.64 50.22
N ARG A 27 38.46 -30.97 51.46
CA ARG A 27 37.19 -30.58 52.08
C ARG A 27 37.13 -29.04 52.10
N SER A 28 36.30 -28.45 51.24
CA SER A 28 35.87 -27.11 51.40
C SER A 28 34.99 -27.00 52.65
N GLU A 29 35.38 -26.16 53.57
CA GLU A 29 34.56 -25.84 54.74
C GLU A 29 33.20 -25.37 54.26
N ALA A 30 32.13 -26.00 54.72
CA ALA A 30 30.77 -25.56 54.45
C ALA A 30 30.60 -24.14 54.99
N GLY A 31 30.36 -23.17 54.12
CA GLY A 31 29.98 -21.84 54.55
C GLY A 31 28.73 -21.88 55.46
N PRO A 32 28.49 -20.84 56.20
CA PRO A 32 27.40 -20.82 57.17
C PRO A 32 26.08 -21.18 56.49
N GLN A 33 25.48 -22.30 56.88
CA GLN A 33 24.15 -22.67 56.42
C GLN A 33 23.18 -21.60 56.95
N VAL A 34 22.56 -20.88 56.04
CA VAL A 34 21.40 -20.02 56.38
C VAL A 34 20.33 -20.98 56.93
N PRO A 35 19.88 -20.80 58.17
CA PRO A 35 18.84 -21.66 58.74
C PRO A 35 17.61 -21.60 57.83
N PRO A 36 16.90 -22.72 57.62
CA PRO A 36 15.68 -22.70 56.84
C PRO A 36 14.71 -21.68 57.45
N GLN A 37 14.39 -20.63 56.69
CA GLN A 37 13.41 -19.68 57.13
C GLN A 37 12.04 -20.39 57.15
N THR A 38 11.40 -20.37 58.30
CA THR A 38 10.02 -20.86 58.39
C THR A 38 9.15 -20.03 57.43
N PRO A 39 8.39 -20.69 56.57
CA PRO A 39 7.53 -19.94 55.68
C PRO A 39 6.63 -18.98 56.49
N MET A 40 6.60 -17.71 56.10
CA MET A 40 5.70 -16.72 56.72
C MET A 40 4.26 -17.16 56.48
N ALA A 41 3.50 -17.30 57.57
CA ALA A 41 2.06 -17.49 57.45
C ALA A 41 1.40 -16.14 57.36
N TYR A 42 0.56 -15.95 56.31
CA TYR A 42 -0.22 -14.74 56.13
C TYR A 42 -1.62 -14.96 56.69
N GLU A 43 -2.16 -13.99 57.43
CA GLU A 43 -3.59 -13.95 57.79
C GLU A 43 -4.40 -13.65 56.54
N GLY A 44 -5.15 -14.62 56.06
CA GLY A 44 -5.83 -14.58 54.75
C GLY A 44 -4.84 -14.86 53.60
N LEU A 45 -5.26 -14.62 52.39
CA LEU A 45 -4.44 -14.70 51.17
C LEU A 45 -4.50 -13.32 50.50
N PRO A 46 -3.67 -12.36 50.92
CA PRO A 46 -3.66 -11.04 50.28
C PRO A 46 -3.24 -11.16 48.81
N SER A 47 -3.71 -10.24 47.98
CA SER A 47 -3.26 -10.18 46.58
C SER A 47 -1.75 -9.98 46.53
N GLU A 48 -1.05 -10.81 45.74
CA GLU A 48 0.37 -10.67 45.43
C GLU A 48 0.61 -9.70 44.26
N THR A 49 -0.47 -9.31 43.55
CA THR A 49 -0.44 -8.30 42.50
C THR A 49 -0.55 -6.91 43.14
N PRO A 50 0.42 -6.02 42.91
CA PRO A 50 0.34 -4.66 43.41
C PRO A 50 -0.84 -3.90 42.77
N ALA A 51 -1.48 -3.02 43.52
CA ALA A 51 -2.56 -2.18 43.00
C ALA A 51 -2.08 -1.26 41.87
N ASN A 52 -0.84 -0.77 41.98
CA ASN A 52 -0.14 -0.01 40.96
C ASN A 52 1.28 -0.58 40.84
N PHE A 53 1.66 -1.03 39.68
CA PHE A 53 3.03 -1.47 39.39
C PHE A 53 3.77 -0.41 38.59
N GLU A 54 4.87 0.10 39.14
CA GLU A 54 5.77 1.03 38.48
C GLU A 54 7.05 0.29 38.07
N PRO A 55 7.33 0.08 36.79
CA PRO A 55 8.55 -0.55 36.34
C PRO A 55 9.78 0.31 36.64
N VAL A 56 10.88 -0.29 37.04
CA VAL A 56 12.18 0.37 37.21
C VAL A 56 12.84 0.50 35.83
N THR A 57 13.04 1.75 35.36
CA THR A 57 13.53 2.06 34.01
C THR A 57 14.93 2.67 33.96
N GLU A 58 15.72 2.50 35.05
CA GLU A 58 17.09 3.05 35.10
C GLU A 58 18.02 2.53 34.00
N ALA A 59 17.85 1.25 33.64
CA ALA A 59 18.63 0.60 32.60
C ALA A 59 18.23 0.96 31.17
N PHE A 60 17.09 1.66 30.99
CA PHE A 60 16.62 2.03 29.65
C PHE A 60 17.51 3.13 29.07
N ASP A 61 17.73 3.12 27.76
CA ASP A 61 18.49 4.15 27.03
C ASP A 61 17.62 5.38 26.64
N HIS A 62 16.35 5.34 26.98
CA HIS A 62 15.37 6.40 26.73
C HIS A 62 14.47 6.64 27.93
N VAL A 63 13.78 7.78 27.90
CA VAL A 63 12.69 8.14 28.81
C VAL A 63 11.39 8.19 28.04
N ARG A 64 10.38 7.43 28.48
CA ARG A 64 9.02 7.47 27.97
C ARG A 64 8.17 8.40 28.82
N ARG A 65 7.53 9.38 28.19
CA ARG A 65 6.62 10.34 28.81
C ARG A 65 5.26 10.26 28.12
N GLU A 66 4.20 10.32 28.90
CA GLU A 66 2.83 10.41 28.43
C GLU A 66 2.27 11.80 28.68
N ALA A 67 1.51 12.33 27.75
CA ALA A 67 0.86 13.63 27.88
C ALA A 67 -0.54 13.60 27.26
N MET A 68 -1.47 14.25 27.96
CA MET A 68 -2.78 14.58 27.40
C MET A 68 -2.72 16.03 26.90
N ILE A 69 -2.44 16.19 25.59
CA ILE A 69 -2.26 17.52 24.98
C ILE A 69 -3.62 18.12 24.67
N SER A 70 -3.91 19.29 25.26
CA SER A 70 -5.18 19.99 25.00
C SER A 70 -5.16 20.69 23.65
N MET A 71 -6.14 20.36 22.82
CA MET A 71 -6.41 21.05 21.56
C MET A 71 -7.17 22.35 21.80
N ARG A 72 -7.28 23.20 20.80
CA ARG A 72 -7.94 24.53 20.86
C ARG A 72 -9.42 24.50 21.27
N ASP A 73 -10.08 23.36 21.09
CA ASP A 73 -11.48 23.13 21.50
C ASP A 73 -11.61 22.49 22.89
N GLY A 74 -10.47 22.23 23.56
CA GLY A 74 -10.40 21.64 24.89
C GLY A 74 -10.37 20.13 24.95
N VAL A 75 -10.55 19.44 23.83
CA VAL A 75 -10.35 17.98 23.73
C VAL A 75 -8.87 17.66 23.92
N LYS A 76 -8.57 16.57 24.62
CA LYS A 76 -7.19 16.16 24.91
C LYS A 76 -6.79 14.94 24.11
N LEU A 77 -5.63 14.99 23.48
CA LEU A 77 -5.08 13.89 22.70
C LEU A 77 -3.94 13.20 23.45
N PHE A 78 -4.03 11.87 23.54
CA PHE A 78 -3.01 11.05 24.18
C PHE A 78 -1.76 11.01 23.32
N THR A 79 -0.63 11.33 23.92
CA THR A 79 0.64 11.49 23.22
C THR A 79 1.75 10.83 24.01
N VAL A 80 2.56 10.02 23.34
CA VAL A 80 3.77 9.42 23.90
C VAL A 80 4.99 10.14 23.33
N VAL A 81 5.90 10.54 24.21
CA VAL A 81 7.17 11.18 23.87
C VAL A 81 8.31 10.30 24.37
N LEU A 82 9.09 9.74 23.44
CA LEU A 82 10.27 8.94 23.71
C LEU A 82 11.52 9.79 23.51
N VAL A 83 12.22 10.08 24.60
CA VAL A 83 13.41 10.93 24.62
C VAL A 83 14.64 10.05 24.84
N PRO A 84 15.59 9.96 23.89
CA PRO A 84 16.87 9.29 24.12
C PRO A 84 17.60 9.89 25.33
N LYS A 85 18.15 9.06 26.23
CA LYS A 85 18.90 9.56 27.38
C LYS A 85 20.14 10.32 26.94
N GLY A 86 20.31 11.53 27.49
CA GLY A 86 21.38 12.43 27.09
C GLY A 86 21.05 13.31 25.87
N ALA A 87 19.84 13.21 25.33
CA ALA A 87 19.40 14.11 24.26
C ALA A 87 19.45 15.58 24.73
N ALA A 88 20.02 16.44 23.90
CA ALA A 88 20.02 17.87 24.03
C ALA A 88 20.00 18.48 22.63
N ASP A 89 19.20 19.51 22.41
CA ASP A 89 18.99 20.12 21.10
C ASP A 89 18.61 19.09 20.00
N ALA A 90 17.83 18.07 20.39
CA ALA A 90 17.44 16.99 19.50
C ALA A 90 16.17 17.37 18.72
N PRO A 91 16.08 17.06 17.41
CA PRO A 91 14.86 17.30 16.65
C PRO A 91 13.76 16.28 16.99
N ILE A 92 12.50 16.70 16.80
CA ILE A 92 11.33 15.84 17.00
C ILE A 92 10.91 15.20 15.68
N LEU A 93 10.62 13.90 15.72
CA LEU A 93 9.86 13.18 14.67
C LEU A 93 8.49 12.79 15.23
N LEU A 94 7.45 13.34 14.62
CA LEU A 94 6.04 13.15 14.99
C LEU A 94 5.38 12.18 14.02
N THR A 95 4.59 11.24 14.56
CA THR A 95 3.54 10.52 13.84
C THR A 95 2.23 10.67 14.61
N ARG A 96 1.15 10.96 13.90
CA ARG A 96 -0.20 10.88 14.44
C ARG A 96 -0.86 9.63 13.88
N THR A 97 -1.68 8.92 14.66
CA THR A 97 -2.10 7.57 14.31
C THR A 97 -3.49 7.21 14.86
N PRO A 98 -4.30 6.43 14.14
CA PRO A 98 -5.46 5.74 14.68
C PRO A 98 -5.12 4.33 15.21
N TYR A 99 -3.83 3.95 15.35
CA TYR A 99 -3.36 2.57 15.57
C TYR A 99 -2.72 2.33 16.95
N ASP A 100 -3.18 3.02 18.00
CA ASP A 100 -2.73 2.86 19.39
C ASP A 100 -1.29 3.33 19.65
N ALA A 101 -1.15 4.60 19.95
CA ALA A 101 0.15 5.20 20.28
C ALA A 101 0.83 4.55 21.50
N ASP A 102 0.06 4.03 22.45
CA ASP A 102 0.62 3.31 23.60
C ASP A 102 1.19 1.96 23.18
N ALA A 103 0.46 1.14 22.42
CA ALA A 103 0.92 -0.15 21.95
C ALA A 103 2.15 -0.04 21.03
N LEU A 104 2.17 0.96 20.14
CA LEU A 104 3.26 1.24 19.21
C LEU A 104 4.56 1.71 19.90
N THR A 105 4.47 2.17 21.16
CA THR A 105 5.60 2.74 21.91
C THR A 105 5.83 2.05 23.25
N ARG A 106 5.12 0.97 23.52
CA ARG A 106 5.23 0.22 24.76
C ARG A 106 6.51 -0.63 24.76
N HIS A 107 7.20 -0.64 25.89
CA HIS A 107 8.36 -1.48 26.10
C HIS A 107 8.06 -2.97 25.77
N LYS A 108 8.98 -3.59 24.99
CA LYS A 108 8.85 -4.97 24.52
C LYS A 108 10.08 -5.78 24.87
N LYS A 109 10.27 -6.44 25.91
CA LYS A 109 11.42 -7.33 26.24
C LYS A 109 12.83 -6.72 26.13
N SER A 110 12.96 -5.41 25.91
CA SER A 110 14.23 -4.70 25.76
C SER A 110 14.21 -3.35 26.43
N ALA A 111 15.34 -2.93 27.01
CA ALA A 111 15.56 -1.60 27.55
C ALA A 111 16.03 -0.59 26.48
N HIS A 112 16.16 -1.03 25.22
CA HIS A 112 16.64 -0.21 24.10
C HIS A 112 15.50 0.35 23.26
N LEU A 113 15.65 1.61 22.83
CA LEU A 113 14.66 2.33 22.03
C LEU A 113 14.35 1.62 20.70
N GLY A 114 15.35 1.05 20.04
CA GLY A 114 15.16 0.35 18.78
C GLY A 114 14.08 -0.74 18.85
N PRO A 115 14.16 -1.75 19.72
CA PRO A 115 13.11 -2.76 19.88
C PRO A 115 11.74 -2.18 20.32
N VAL A 116 11.71 -1.08 21.05
CA VAL A 116 10.45 -0.41 21.41
C VAL A 116 9.75 0.13 20.16
N LEU A 117 10.52 0.64 19.21
CA LEU A 117 10.02 1.21 17.96
C LEU A 117 9.87 0.17 16.83
N SER A 118 10.02 -1.12 17.09
CA SER A 118 9.90 -2.18 16.08
C SER A 118 8.43 -2.44 15.65
N GLY A 119 7.72 -1.43 15.26
CA GLY A 119 6.35 -1.49 14.81
C GLY A 119 6.16 -0.71 13.52
N TYR A 120 4.97 -0.79 13.00
CA TYR A 120 4.54 -0.03 11.85
C TYR A 120 4.85 1.48 12.02
N ASP A 121 5.28 2.13 10.95
CA ASP A 121 5.58 3.58 10.88
C ASP A 121 6.81 4.09 11.64
N ASN A 122 7.62 3.27 12.21
CA ASN A 122 8.64 3.81 13.11
C ASN A 122 10.00 4.11 12.46
N ALA A 123 10.32 3.61 11.27
CA ALA A 123 11.63 3.81 10.63
C ALA A 123 12.78 3.77 11.66
N VAL A 124 12.86 2.67 12.40
CA VAL A 124 13.61 2.50 13.67
C VAL A 124 15.06 2.92 13.56
N ASP A 125 15.74 2.46 12.50
CA ASP A 125 17.15 2.77 12.23
C ASP A 125 17.37 4.28 12.05
N VAL A 126 16.50 4.97 11.32
CA VAL A 126 16.58 6.42 11.12
C VAL A 126 16.37 7.18 12.44
N VAL A 127 15.39 6.77 13.24
CA VAL A 127 15.08 7.41 14.52
C VAL A 127 16.24 7.25 15.51
N VAL A 128 16.76 6.02 15.66
CA VAL A 128 17.81 5.69 16.64
C VAL A 128 19.15 6.28 16.20
N ASP A 129 19.58 6.03 14.97
CA ASP A 129 20.86 6.54 14.45
C ASP A 129 20.87 8.07 14.37
N GLY A 130 19.71 8.66 14.08
CA GLY A 130 19.52 10.09 14.06
C GLY A 130 19.43 10.75 15.42
N GLY A 131 19.22 10.01 16.51
CA GLY A 131 19.03 10.57 17.85
C GLY A 131 17.79 11.46 17.98
N TYR A 132 16.72 11.15 17.25
CA TYR A 132 15.48 11.91 17.26
C TYR A 132 14.66 11.66 18.54
N ILE A 133 13.99 12.69 19.03
CA ILE A 133 12.89 12.53 19.96
C ILE A 133 11.70 12.00 19.17
N ARG A 134 11.24 10.80 19.48
CA ARG A 134 10.12 10.18 18.81
C ARG A 134 8.81 10.52 19.51
N VAL A 135 7.83 11.03 18.76
CA VAL A 135 6.50 11.36 19.29
C VAL A 135 5.46 10.60 18.49
N VAL A 136 4.57 9.90 19.19
CA VAL A 136 3.42 9.20 18.62
C VAL A 136 2.17 9.67 19.34
N GLN A 137 1.14 10.08 18.59
CA GLN A 137 -0.10 10.63 19.13
C GLN A 137 -1.32 9.91 18.56
N ASP A 138 -2.20 9.43 19.44
CA ASP A 138 -3.52 8.95 19.03
C ASP A 138 -4.35 10.10 18.44
N VAL A 139 -5.00 9.85 17.29
CA VAL A 139 -5.95 10.81 16.74
C VAL A 139 -7.18 10.92 17.62
N ARG A 140 -7.88 12.03 17.49
CA ARG A 140 -9.15 12.33 18.16
C ARG A 140 -10.12 11.16 18.10
N GLY A 141 -10.62 10.72 19.26
CA GLY A 141 -11.63 9.70 19.40
C GLY A 141 -11.15 8.24 19.29
N LYS A 142 -9.84 8.02 19.21
CA LYS A 142 -9.25 6.66 19.23
C LYS A 142 -8.40 6.48 20.49
N TYR A 143 -8.40 5.24 21.01
CA TYR A 143 -7.62 4.77 22.15
C TYR A 143 -7.58 5.75 23.32
N GLY A 144 -6.42 6.26 23.70
CA GLY A 144 -6.22 7.17 24.82
C GLY A 144 -6.72 8.61 24.59
N SER A 145 -7.00 9.00 23.35
CA SER A 145 -7.44 10.35 23.01
C SER A 145 -8.93 10.58 23.25
N GLU A 146 -9.30 11.77 23.73
CA GLU A 146 -10.69 12.20 23.88
C GLU A 146 -11.32 12.59 22.53
N GLY A 147 -12.62 12.90 22.54
CA GLY A 147 -13.39 13.36 21.38
C GLY A 147 -14.03 12.24 20.57
N ASP A 148 -14.48 12.58 19.37
CA ASP A 148 -15.17 11.67 18.47
C ASP A 148 -14.31 11.31 17.28
N TYR A 149 -14.20 10.01 16.97
CA TYR A 149 -13.52 9.52 15.77
C TYR A 149 -14.39 9.74 14.54
N VAL A 150 -13.78 10.25 13.50
CA VAL A 150 -14.34 10.34 12.14
C VAL A 150 -13.26 9.85 11.20
N MET A 151 -13.51 8.72 10.52
CA MET A 151 -12.57 8.19 9.53
C MET A 151 -12.34 9.22 8.43
N ASN A 152 -11.07 9.44 8.11
CA ASN A 152 -10.66 10.43 7.11
C ASN A 152 -11.37 11.78 7.32
N ARG A 153 -11.33 12.29 8.55
CA ARG A 153 -12.03 13.51 8.94
C ARG A 153 -11.80 14.62 7.92
N PRO A 154 -12.86 15.16 7.28
CA PRO A 154 -12.73 16.25 6.33
C PRO A 154 -12.06 17.47 6.94
N MET A 155 -11.29 18.19 6.13
CA MET A 155 -10.78 19.51 6.49
C MET A 155 -11.92 20.47 6.82
N ARG A 156 -11.67 21.49 7.64
CA ARG A 156 -12.67 22.54 7.93
C ARG A 156 -13.18 23.16 6.64
N GLY A 157 -14.48 23.17 6.47
CA GLY A 157 -15.12 23.61 5.23
C GLY A 157 -16.57 23.12 5.13
N PRO A 158 -17.10 22.98 3.93
CA PRO A 158 -18.50 22.61 3.71
C PRO A 158 -18.91 21.29 4.37
N GLN A 159 -17.98 20.32 4.50
CA GLN A 159 -18.23 19.01 5.10
C GLN A 159 -17.83 18.91 6.57
N ASN A 160 -17.12 19.92 7.09
CA ASN A 160 -16.70 20.00 8.47
C ASN A 160 -16.85 21.44 8.97
N ASN A 161 -18.01 21.76 9.54
CA ASN A 161 -18.34 23.07 10.08
C ASN A 161 -17.84 23.28 11.53
N THR A 162 -17.03 22.35 12.06
CA THR A 162 -16.40 22.49 13.38
C THR A 162 -15.17 23.41 13.30
N GLN A 163 -14.61 23.75 14.47
CA GLN A 163 -13.39 24.58 14.55
C GLN A 163 -12.11 23.74 14.43
N VAL A 164 -12.23 22.42 14.30
CA VAL A 164 -11.09 21.48 14.38
C VAL A 164 -11.11 20.47 13.25
N ASP A 165 -9.92 20.13 12.80
CA ASP A 165 -9.59 19.06 11.86
C ASP A 165 -8.21 18.48 12.21
N HIS A 166 -7.70 17.56 11.39
CA HIS A 166 -6.38 17.00 11.63
C HIS A 166 -5.24 18.01 11.48
N ALA A 167 -5.37 19.03 10.63
CA ALA A 167 -4.38 20.11 10.51
C ALA A 167 -4.27 20.92 11.80
N THR A 168 -5.41 21.33 12.34
CA THR A 168 -5.44 22.10 13.61
C THR A 168 -4.96 21.29 14.80
N ASP A 169 -5.32 19.99 14.87
CA ASP A 169 -4.82 19.12 15.94
C ASP A 169 -3.30 18.93 15.83
N THR A 170 -2.76 18.82 14.61
CA THR A 170 -1.30 18.77 14.39
C THR A 170 -0.62 20.07 14.79
N TRP A 171 -1.21 21.20 14.43
CA TRP A 171 -0.69 22.52 14.79
C TRP A 171 -0.60 22.68 16.31
N ASP A 172 -1.70 22.41 17.03
CA ASP A 172 -1.77 22.53 18.48
C ASP A 172 -0.81 21.54 19.19
N THR A 173 -0.65 20.35 18.63
CA THR A 173 0.31 19.35 19.13
C THR A 173 1.74 19.83 18.98
N ILE A 174 2.14 20.35 17.82
CA ILE A 174 3.50 20.87 17.58
C ILE A 174 3.76 22.09 18.50
N ASP A 175 2.80 22.99 18.64
CA ASP A 175 2.92 24.16 19.52
C ASP A 175 3.17 23.75 20.99
N TRP A 176 2.47 22.71 21.44
CA TRP A 176 2.70 22.15 22.77
C TRP A 176 4.08 21.50 22.89
N LEU A 177 4.49 20.68 21.91
CA LEU A 177 5.75 19.94 21.94
C LEU A 177 6.96 20.88 22.03
N VAL A 178 7.02 21.93 21.22
CA VAL A 178 8.15 22.87 21.23
C VAL A 178 8.23 23.69 22.51
N LYS A 179 7.14 23.79 23.27
CA LYS A 179 7.09 24.50 24.56
C LYS A 179 7.38 23.61 25.78
N ASN A 180 7.12 22.30 25.67
CA ASN A 180 7.08 21.40 26.82
C ASN A 180 8.10 20.25 26.74
N VAL A 181 8.87 20.10 25.65
CA VAL A 181 9.95 19.11 25.51
C VAL A 181 11.29 19.86 25.50
N PRO A 182 11.89 20.08 26.68
CA PRO A 182 13.06 20.95 26.81
C PRO A 182 14.34 20.40 26.15
N GLU A 183 14.37 19.12 25.85
CA GLU A 183 15.47 18.47 25.13
C GLU A 183 15.43 18.75 23.61
N SER A 184 14.34 19.33 23.11
CA SER A 184 14.15 19.60 21.69
C SER A 184 14.87 20.88 21.23
N ASN A 185 15.37 20.87 19.99
CA ASN A 185 15.87 22.04 19.27
C ASN A 185 14.75 22.93 18.70
N GLY A 186 13.47 22.59 18.92
CA GLY A 186 12.31 23.32 18.43
C GLY A 186 11.97 23.07 16.96
N ARG A 187 12.59 22.07 16.30
CA ARG A 187 12.27 21.66 14.93
C ARG A 187 11.54 20.33 14.92
N VAL A 188 10.49 20.25 14.13
CA VAL A 188 9.62 19.09 14.04
C VAL A 188 9.56 18.60 12.60
N GLY A 189 9.77 17.30 12.38
CA GLY A 189 9.40 16.59 11.17
C GLY A 189 8.17 15.72 11.44
N ILE A 190 7.35 15.53 10.44
CA ILE A 190 6.22 14.59 10.51
C ILE A 190 6.40 13.52 9.44
N LEU A 191 6.11 12.26 9.80
CA LEU A 191 6.14 11.13 8.88
C LEU A 191 5.05 10.11 9.24
N GLY A 192 4.68 9.29 8.28
CA GLY A 192 3.72 8.21 8.47
C GLY A 192 3.35 7.51 7.17
N ILE A 193 2.83 6.30 7.29
CA ILE A 193 2.38 5.45 6.20
C ILE A 193 0.85 5.40 6.21
N SER A 194 0.21 5.26 5.02
CA SER A 194 -1.23 5.01 4.93
C SER A 194 -2.07 6.14 5.56
N TYR A 195 -2.93 5.83 6.50
CA TYR A 195 -3.66 6.82 7.28
C TYR A 195 -2.71 7.83 7.98
N ASN A 196 -1.58 7.37 8.50
CA ASN A 196 -0.58 8.26 9.12
C ASN A 196 0.13 9.12 8.04
N GLY A 197 0.22 8.62 6.80
CA GLY A 197 0.64 9.40 5.62
C GLY A 197 -0.38 10.49 5.27
N PHE A 198 -1.67 10.16 5.26
CA PHE A 198 -2.76 11.15 5.15
C PHE A 198 -2.65 12.23 6.23
N LEU A 199 -2.40 11.84 7.50
CA LEU A 199 -2.21 12.79 8.60
C LEU A 199 -0.96 13.66 8.40
N SER A 200 0.08 13.13 7.76
CA SER A 200 1.27 13.90 7.41
C SER A 200 0.98 14.92 6.29
N LEU A 201 0.12 14.58 5.33
CA LEU A 201 -0.37 15.54 4.32
C LEU A 201 -1.25 16.64 4.93
N THR A 202 -2.13 16.30 5.88
CA THR A 202 -2.97 17.31 6.55
C THR A 202 -2.15 18.33 7.32
N ALA A 203 -0.95 17.97 7.79
CA ALA A 203 -0.03 18.89 8.48
C ALA A 203 0.51 20.01 7.57
N LEU A 204 0.44 19.82 6.23
CA LEU A 204 0.85 20.83 5.25
C LEU A 204 -0.21 21.91 5.02
N VAL A 205 -1.42 21.72 5.55
CA VAL A 205 -2.49 22.72 5.52
C VAL A 205 -2.34 23.66 6.71
N ASP A 206 -1.99 24.93 6.46
CA ASP A 206 -1.68 25.93 7.49
C ASP A 206 -0.61 25.43 8.50
N PRO A 207 0.61 25.07 8.03
CA PRO A 207 1.61 24.38 8.85
C PRO A 207 2.14 25.24 9.98
N HIS A 208 2.38 24.61 11.14
CA HIS A 208 3.03 25.28 12.27
C HIS A 208 4.46 25.72 11.88
N PRO A 209 4.95 26.92 12.30
CA PRO A 209 6.30 27.41 11.94
C PRO A 209 7.46 26.48 12.33
N ALA A 210 7.28 25.64 13.34
CA ALA A 210 8.28 24.64 13.76
C ALA A 210 8.26 23.37 12.89
N LEU A 211 7.24 23.13 12.06
CA LEU A 211 7.23 22.02 11.09
C LEU A 211 8.20 22.36 9.97
N LYS A 212 9.24 21.55 9.80
CA LYS A 212 10.35 21.79 8.87
C LYS A 212 10.37 20.83 7.70
N VAL A 213 9.73 19.68 7.83
CA VAL A 213 9.70 18.64 6.80
C VAL A 213 8.53 17.69 7.03
N ALA A 214 7.95 17.19 5.94
CA ALA A 214 6.92 16.14 5.96
C ALA A 214 7.35 14.98 5.04
N VAL A 215 7.08 13.76 5.48
CA VAL A 215 7.34 12.54 4.70
C VAL A 215 6.09 11.65 4.76
N PRO A 216 5.06 11.97 3.99
CA PRO A 216 3.95 11.04 3.75
C PRO A 216 4.45 9.87 2.89
N MET A 217 4.12 8.64 3.31
CA MET A 217 4.49 7.40 2.65
C MET A 217 3.21 6.62 2.36
N ASN A 218 2.96 6.24 1.12
CA ASN A 218 1.72 5.59 0.70
C ASN A 218 0.46 6.21 1.36
N PRO A 219 0.24 7.52 1.27
CA PRO A 219 -0.88 8.16 1.93
C PRO A 219 -2.19 7.89 1.22
N MET A 220 -3.26 7.61 1.97
CA MET A 220 -4.62 7.71 1.44
C MET A 220 -4.90 9.18 1.08
N VAL A 221 -5.27 9.45 -0.16
CA VAL A 221 -5.47 10.80 -0.70
C VAL A 221 -6.88 11.02 -1.24
N ASP A 222 -7.33 10.12 -2.10
CA ASP A 222 -8.68 10.12 -2.67
C ASP A 222 -9.24 8.70 -2.66
N GLY A 223 -10.07 8.40 -1.68
CA GLY A 223 -10.64 7.07 -1.46
C GLY A 223 -11.62 6.60 -2.54
N TRP A 224 -11.87 7.40 -3.60
CA TRP A 224 -12.71 6.99 -4.72
C TRP A 224 -11.92 6.79 -6.02
N MET A 225 -10.79 7.47 -6.17
CA MET A 225 -10.04 7.48 -7.42
C MET A 225 -8.98 6.39 -7.54
N GLY A 226 -8.69 5.63 -6.49
CA GLY A 226 -7.70 4.56 -6.56
C GLY A 226 -6.97 4.28 -5.25
N ASP A 227 -7.39 4.93 -4.15
CA ASP A 227 -7.00 4.54 -2.80
C ASP A 227 -8.14 3.74 -2.15
N ASP A 228 -7.93 3.17 -1.03
CA ASP A 228 -8.77 2.37 -0.12
C ASP A 228 -10.14 1.85 -0.62
N TRP A 229 -11.08 2.72 -1.10
CA TRP A 229 -12.50 2.36 -1.15
C TRP A 229 -13.05 2.09 -2.53
N PHE A 230 -12.61 2.84 -3.54
CA PHE A 230 -13.07 2.67 -4.92
C PHE A 230 -11.92 2.85 -5.91
N HIS A 231 -11.98 2.09 -7.01
CA HIS A 231 -11.17 2.31 -8.20
C HIS A 231 -12.09 2.54 -9.39
N ASN A 232 -12.07 3.75 -9.95
CA ASN A 232 -12.88 4.14 -11.10
C ASN A 232 -14.34 3.66 -10.99
N GLY A 233 -14.94 3.77 -9.79
CA GLY A 233 -16.32 3.41 -9.48
C GLY A 233 -16.58 1.95 -9.07
N ALA A 234 -15.60 1.07 -9.10
CA ALA A 234 -15.70 -0.28 -8.54
C ALA A 234 -15.39 -0.23 -7.03
N PHE A 235 -16.29 -0.73 -6.21
CA PHE A 235 -16.11 -0.74 -4.75
C PHE A 235 -15.13 -1.84 -4.32
N ARG A 236 -14.10 -1.46 -3.57
CA ARG A 236 -13.07 -2.36 -3.06
C ARG A 236 -13.54 -3.02 -1.77
N GLN A 237 -14.37 -4.06 -1.93
CA GLN A 237 -14.99 -4.71 -0.78
C GLN A 237 -14.00 -5.45 0.13
N GLN A 238 -12.80 -5.76 -0.36
CA GLN A 238 -11.76 -6.41 0.45
C GLN A 238 -11.24 -5.51 1.58
N ASN A 239 -11.53 -4.20 1.56
CA ASN A 239 -11.20 -3.27 2.64
C ASN A 239 -12.31 -3.13 3.69
N MET A 240 -13.42 -3.87 3.58
CA MET A 240 -14.48 -3.88 4.61
C MET A 240 -13.98 -4.35 5.99
N PRO A 241 -13.10 -5.37 6.11
CA PRO A 241 -12.47 -5.74 7.38
C PRO A 241 -11.75 -4.58 8.05
N TYR A 242 -10.94 -3.83 7.31
CA TYR A 242 -10.23 -2.67 7.83
C TYR A 242 -11.19 -1.62 8.42
N MET A 243 -12.26 -1.27 7.70
CA MET A 243 -13.28 -0.35 8.21
C MET A 243 -13.95 -0.85 9.48
N TYR A 244 -14.29 -2.16 9.51
CA TYR A 244 -14.89 -2.79 10.67
C TYR A 244 -13.97 -2.69 11.89
N GLU A 245 -12.73 -3.10 11.77
CA GLU A 245 -11.75 -3.09 12.85
C GLU A 245 -11.41 -1.67 13.32
N GLN A 246 -11.41 -0.70 12.42
CA GLN A 246 -11.15 0.69 12.77
C GLN A 246 -12.32 1.40 13.47
N GLU A 247 -13.57 1.06 13.15
CA GLU A 247 -14.73 1.82 13.61
C GLU A 247 -15.70 1.07 14.52
N ALA A 248 -15.61 -0.27 14.64
CA ALA A 248 -16.54 -1.04 15.46
C ALA A 248 -16.45 -0.64 16.93
N THR A 249 -15.24 -0.37 17.42
CA THR A 249 -14.99 0.13 18.78
C THR A 249 -13.97 1.27 18.79
N ARG A 250 -13.88 1.97 19.93
CA ARG A 250 -12.88 3.02 20.14
C ARG A 250 -11.46 2.44 20.11
N GLU A 251 -11.29 1.29 20.70
CA GLU A 251 -10.00 0.62 20.88
C GLU A 251 -9.67 -0.36 19.74
N SER A 252 -10.58 -0.53 18.77
CA SER A 252 -10.43 -1.48 17.64
C SER A 252 -10.11 -2.91 18.09
N GLU A 253 -10.77 -3.37 19.17
CA GLU A 253 -10.60 -4.73 19.67
C GLU A 253 -11.46 -5.76 18.92
N GLU A 254 -12.53 -5.31 18.25
CA GLU A 254 -13.36 -6.18 17.43
C GLU A 254 -12.59 -6.59 16.17
N LYS A 255 -12.54 -7.89 15.94
CA LYS A 255 -11.88 -8.46 14.76
C LYS A 255 -12.90 -8.91 13.74
N TRP A 256 -12.60 -8.70 12.46
CA TRP A 256 -13.37 -9.26 11.37
C TRP A 256 -13.35 -10.79 11.48
N TRP A 257 -14.46 -11.41 11.22
CA TRP A 257 -14.61 -12.86 11.24
C TRP A 257 -15.08 -13.38 9.88
N SER A 258 -14.67 -14.59 9.52
CA SER A 258 -15.15 -15.28 8.33
C SER A 258 -15.73 -16.63 8.69
N SER A 259 -16.82 -17.05 8.04
CA SER A 259 -17.39 -18.38 8.16
C SER A 259 -16.75 -19.40 7.21
N HIS A 260 -15.95 -18.92 6.25
CA HIS A 260 -15.21 -19.71 5.29
C HIS A 260 -13.71 -19.43 5.40
N PHE A 261 -12.89 -20.43 5.13
CA PHE A 261 -11.43 -20.25 5.01
C PHE A 261 -11.04 -19.50 3.73
N ASP A 262 -11.90 -19.57 2.70
CA ASP A 262 -11.70 -18.90 1.42
C ASP A 262 -12.66 -17.70 1.31
N ASP A 263 -12.12 -16.50 1.32
CA ASP A 263 -12.90 -15.26 1.17
C ASP A 263 -13.73 -15.23 -0.12
N TYR A 264 -13.27 -15.91 -1.16
CA TYR A 264 -14.08 -16.03 -2.37
C TYR A 264 -15.46 -16.66 -2.07
N ASP A 265 -15.51 -17.71 -1.27
CA ASP A 265 -16.76 -18.39 -0.92
C ASP A 265 -17.57 -17.57 0.08
N GLU A 266 -16.93 -16.90 1.05
CA GLU A 266 -17.58 -16.00 2.02
C GLU A 266 -18.35 -14.87 1.31
N TYR A 267 -17.67 -14.16 0.42
CA TYR A 267 -18.25 -13.02 -0.30
C TYR A 267 -19.27 -13.49 -1.37
N MET A 268 -19.06 -14.66 -1.98
CA MET A 268 -20.05 -15.26 -2.88
C MET A 268 -21.34 -15.62 -2.17
N GLU A 269 -21.26 -16.22 -0.99
CA GLU A 269 -22.44 -16.58 -0.20
C GLU A 269 -23.21 -15.36 0.30
N ALA A 270 -22.50 -14.29 0.65
CA ALA A 270 -23.12 -13.03 1.03
C ALA A 270 -23.93 -12.41 -0.12
N GLY A 271 -23.50 -12.59 -1.36
CA GLY A 271 -24.19 -12.14 -2.57
C GLY A 271 -23.84 -10.74 -3.02
N SER A 272 -23.99 -9.71 -2.19
CA SER A 272 -23.58 -8.33 -2.47
C SER A 272 -22.81 -7.73 -1.30
N ALA A 273 -22.02 -6.68 -1.54
CA ALA A 273 -21.23 -6.01 -0.51
C ALA A 273 -22.13 -5.41 0.60
N GLY A 274 -23.29 -4.88 0.25
CA GLY A 274 -24.27 -4.40 1.24
C GLY A 274 -24.78 -5.49 2.16
N GLU A 275 -25.04 -6.68 1.61
CA GLU A 275 -25.51 -7.84 2.38
C GLU A 275 -24.39 -8.40 3.29
N LEU A 276 -23.14 -8.44 2.80
CA LEU A 276 -21.98 -8.80 3.61
C LEU A 276 -21.81 -7.81 4.77
N GLY A 277 -21.85 -6.51 4.50
CA GLY A 277 -21.76 -5.48 5.54
C GLY A 277 -22.88 -5.62 6.59
N ARG A 278 -24.11 -5.98 6.18
CA ARG A 278 -25.22 -6.21 7.10
C ARG A 278 -25.00 -7.43 7.98
N ARG A 279 -24.46 -8.53 7.44
CA ARG A 279 -24.12 -9.73 8.22
C ARG A 279 -23.11 -9.42 9.33
N HIS A 280 -22.17 -8.52 9.08
CA HIS A 280 -21.15 -8.09 10.05
C HIS A 280 -21.57 -6.88 10.90
N GLY A 281 -22.79 -6.34 10.72
CA GLY A 281 -23.27 -5.21 11.52
C GLY A 281 -22.70 -3.85 11.13
N LEU A 282 -22.08 -3.71 9.94
CA LEU A 282 -21.50 -2.45 9.45
C LEU A 282 -22.52 -1.31 9.32
N GLU A 283 -23.84 -1.61 9.30
CA GLU A 283 -24.88 -0.58 9.33
C GLU A 283 -24.80 0.32 10.59
N GLN A 284 -24.11 -0.13 11.64
CA GLN A 284 -23.83 0.65 12.85
C GLN A 284 -22.65 1.61 12.67
N VAL A 285 -21.75 1.33 11.71
CA VAL A 285 -20.52 2.07 11.45
C VAL A 285 -20.81 3.34 10.63
N GLY A 286 -20.29 4.46 11.08
CA GLY A 286 -20.58 5.78 10.49
C GLY A 286 -20.08 5.91 9.06
N PHE A 287 -18.87 5.47 8.80
CA PHE A 287 -18.24 5.59 7.48
C PHE A 287 -18.89 4.66 6.45
N TRP A 288 -19.28 3.44 6.85
CA TRP A 288 -20.06 2.56 5.98
C TRP A 288 -21.33 3.20 5.45
N ARG A 289 -22.07 3.90 6.32
CA ARG A 289 -23.26 4.64 5.88
C ARG A 289 -22.94 5.76 4.88
N LYS A 290 -21.77 6.39 5.00
CA LYS A 290 -21.30 7.40 4.02
C LYS A 290 -20.95 6.76 2.68
N ILE A 291 -20.23 5.63 2.66
CA ILE A 291 -19.95 4.88 1.43
C ILE A 291 -21.25 4.52 0.70
N LEU A 292 -22.23 3.97 1.41
CA LEU A 292 -23.52 3.61 0.83
C LEU A 292 -24.30 4.83 0.28
N ALA A 293 -24.15 5.98 0.92
CA ALA A 293 -24.82 7.22 0.49
C ALA A 293 -24.11 7.92 -0.68
N HIS A 294 -22.79 7.70 -0.85
CA HIS A 294 -21.95 8.36 -1.84
C HIS A 294 -21.23 7.37 -2.77
N PRO A 295 -21.99 6.53 -3.54
CA PRO A 295 -21.39 5.57 -4.46
C PRO A 295 -20.75 6.22 -5.70
N ASN A 296 -21.09 7.47 -6.00
CA ASN A 296 -20.55 8.27 -7.11
C ASN A 296 -19.46 9.21 -6.60
N TYR A 297 -18.60 9.69 -7.49
CA TYR A 297 -17.60 10.71 -7.19
C TYR A 297 -18.25 12.08 -7.05
N ASP A 298 -18.98 12.28 -5.98
CA ASP A 298 -19.66 13.53 -5.68
C ASP A 298 -18.82 14.48 -4.80
N ALA A 299 -19.43 15.53 -4.29
CA ALA A 299 -18.75 16.50 -3.43
C ALA A 299 -18.21 15.88 -2.13
N PHE A 300 -18.80 14.77 -1.66
CA PHE A 300 -18.30 14.08 -0.47
C PHE A 300 -16.85 13.60 -0.66
N TRP A 301 -16.54 12.97 -1.79
CA TRP A 301 -15.18 12.50 -2.09
C TRP A 301 -14.27 13.64 -2.52
N ARG A 302 -14.74 14.43 -3.52
CA ARG A 302 -13.95 15.45 -4.16
C ARG A 302 -13.44 16.54 -3.22
N ASP A 303 -14.27 17.01 -2.27
CA ASP A 303 -13.94 18.15 -1.44
C ASP A 303 -13.00 17.80 -0.28
N GLN A 304 -12.76 16.51 -0.04
CA GLN A 304 -11.81 16.04 0.97
C GLN A 304 -10.55 15.37 0.37
N ALA A 305 -10.47 15.21 -0.95
CA ALA A 305 -9.31 14.68 -1.65
C ALA A 305 -8.08 15.57 -1.40
N MET A 306 -7.01 15.00 -0.81
CA MET A 306 -5.86 15.77 -0.33
C MET A 306 -5.01 16.37 -1.46
N ASP A 307 -4.99 15.78 -2.64
CA ASP A 307 -4.36 16.36 -3.84
C ASP A 307 -5.03 17.70 -4.19
N ARG A 308 -6.37 17.77 -4.16
CA ARG A 308 -7.14 18.97 -4.41
C ARG A 308 -7.02 20.02 -3.32
N VAL A 309 -7.04 19.57 -2.05
CA VAL A 309 -6.82 20.45 -0.90
C VAL A 309 -5.45 21.09 -1.00
N LEU A 310 -4.39 20.30 -1.17
CA LEU A 310 -3.03 20.80 -1.24
C LEU A 310 -2.75 21.58 -2.53
N ALA A 311 -3.47 21.33 -3.63
CA ALA A 311 -3.40 22.17 -4.83
C ALA A 311 -3.78 23.63 -4.54
N ALA A 312 -4.68 23.88 -3.60
CA ALA A 312 -5.12 25.21 -3.21
C ALA A 312 -4.22 25.89 -2.16
N GLU A 313 -3.41 25.11 -1.41
CA GLU A 313 -2.58 25.62 -0.32
C GLU A 313 -1.19 26.11 -0.79
N PRO A 314 -0.56 27.07 -0.12
CA PRO A 314 0.82 27.47 -0.39
C PRO A 314 1.81 26.33 -0.04
N LEU A 315 2.79 26.09 -0.90
CA LEU A 315 3.89 25.18 -0.63
C LEU A 315 4.95 25.89 0.23
N THR A 316 5.01 25.59 1.53
CA THR A 316 5.91 26.27 2.49
C THR A 316 6.82 25.32 3.27
N VAL A 317 6.52 24.02 3.24
CA VAL A 317 7.27 22.99 3.95
C VAL A 317 7.81 21.99 2.93
N PRO A 318 9.10 21.64 2.96
CA PRO A 318 9.64 20.56 2.16
C PRO A 318 8.92 19.25 2.40
N VAL A 319 8.57 18.54 1.33
CA VAL A 319 7.85 17.29 1.37
C VAL A 319 8.53 16.23 0.52
N MET A 320 8.67 15.02 1.07
CA MET A 320 9.07 13.82 0.33
C MET A 320 7.89 12.86 0.29
N LEU A 321 7.31 12.69 -0.89
CA LEU A 321 6.28 11.70 -1.18
C LEU A 321 6.96 10.36 -1.44
N VAL A 322 6.50 9.28 -0.80
CA VAL A 322 7.14 7.96 -0.91
C VAL A 322 6.11 6.94 -1.40
N HIS A 323 6.23 6.59 -2.66
CA HIS A 323 5.30 5.75 -3.40
C HIS A 323 5.81 4.32 -3.55
N SER A 324 4.95 3.35 -3.34
CA SER A 324 5.20 1.94 -3.64
C SER A 324 4.57 1.55 -4.98
N LEU A 325 5.40 1.02 -5.90
CA LEU A 325 4.94 0.63 -7.25
C LEU A 325 3.94 -0.53 -7.24
N TRP A 326 3.88 -1.32 -6.17
CA TRP A 326 2.92 -2.41 -5.96
C TRP A 326 2.19 -2.24 -4.63
N ASP A 327 1.72 -1.02 -4.37
CA ASP A 327 0.87 -0.75 -3.22
C ASP A 327 -0.50 -1.41 -3.40
N GLN A 328 -0.80 -2.35 -2.55
CA GLN A 328 -2.07 -3.05 -2.57
C GLN A 328 -3.20 -2.26 -1.89
N GLU A 329 -2.95 -1.07 -1.35
CA GLU A 329 -3.92 -0.23 -0.62
C GLU A 329 -4.04 1.18 -1.22
N ASP A 330 -3.00 2.01 -1.15
CA ASP A 330 -3.03 3.43 -1.50
C ASP A 330 -2.11 3.74 -2.71
N ILE A 331 -2.44 3.17 -3.88
CA ILE A 331 -1.59 3.26 -5.08
C ILE A 331 -1.75 4.56 -5.86
N TYR A 332 -2.81 5.32 -5.61
CA TYR A 332 -3.13 6.56 -6.32
C TYR A 332 -2.48 7.79 -5.67
N GLY A 333 -2.42 7.83 -4.35
CA GLY A 333 -2.27 9.03 -3.55
C GLY A 333 -1.02 9.88 -3.81
N ASP A 334 0.18 9.29 -3.69
CA ASP A 334 1.45 10.04 -3.84
C ASP A 334 1.59 10.72 -5.20
N ILE A 335 1.21 10.01 -6.27
CA ILE A 335 1.31 10.52 -7.63
C ILE A 335 0.32 11.66 -7.87
N ALA A 336 -0.88 11.57 -7.33
CA ALA A 336 -1.88 12.62 -7.40
C ALA A 336 -1.42 13.89 -6.66
N VAL A 337 -0.89 13.74 -5.45
CA VAL A 337 -0.33 14.87 -4.69
C VAL A 337 0.88 15.46 -5.39
N TYR A 338 1.81 14.64 -5.90
CA TYR A 338 2.97 15.12 -6.65
C TYR A 338 2.54 16.00 -7.83
N LYS A 339 1.62 15.53 -8.67
CA LYS A 339 1.07 16.30 -9.80
C LYS A 339 0.41 17.61 -9.38
N ALA A 340 -0.17 17.65 -8.19
CA ALA A 340 -0.88 18.82 -7.67
C ALA A 340 0.07 19.91 -7.11
N ILE A 341 1.20 19.52 -6.49
CA ILE A 341 2.06 20.47 -5.77
C ILE A 341 3.43 20.72 -6.43
N GLU A 342 3.96 19.78 -7.21
CA GLU A 342 5.24 19.96 -7.91
C GLU A 342 5.27 21.21 -8.80
N PRO A 343 4.22 21.56 -9.56
CA PRO A 343 4.22 22.78 -10.37
C PRO A 343 4.40 24.09 -9.58
N LYS A 344 4.30 24.04 -8.27
CA LYS A 344 4.55 25.19 -7.37
C LYS A 344 6.01 25.29 -6.94
N ASP A 345 6.79 24.22 -7.12
CA ASP A 345 8.21 24.16 -6.76
C ASP A 345 9.10 24.69 -7.88
N ALA A 346 9.09 26.00 -8.08
CA ALA A 346 9.83 26.65 -9.15
C ALA A 346 11.36 26.43 -9.11
N ARG A 347 11.91 25.97 -7.99
CA ARG A 347 13.36 25.72 -7.81
C ARG A 347 13.70 24.24 -7.81
N ASN A 348 12.70 23.38 -7.82
CA ASN A 348 12.82 21.92 -7.73
C ASN A 348 13.64 21.46 -6.51
N ASP A 349 13.38 22.09 -5.34
CA ASP A 349 14.12 21.86 -4.09
C ASP A 349 13.22 21.70 -2.85
N THR A 350 11.91 21.56 -3.07
CA THR A 350 10.89 21.52 -2.02
C THR A 350 9.99 20.27 -2.11
N VAL A 351 9.65 19.81 -3.33
CA VAL A 351 8.87 18.59 -3.56
C VAL A 351 9.77 17.48 -4.04
N PHE A 352 9.81 16.39 -3.29
CA PHE A 352 10.60 15.20 -3.61
C PHE A 352 9.68 14.01 -3.76
N LEU A 353 10.02 13.12 -4.69
CA LEU A 353 9.27 11.89 -4.93
C LEU A 353 10.22 10.69 -4.94
N VAL A 354 9.89 9.67 -4.17
CA VAL A 354 10.58 8.38 -4.20
C VAL A 354 9.59 7.31 -4.65
N LEU A 355 9.94 6.54 -5.70
CA LEU A 355 9.17 5.39 -6.16
C LEU A 355 9.99 4.13 -5.93
N GLY A 356 9.55 3.26 -5.02
CA GLY A 356 10.23 2.00 -4.71
C GLY A 356 9.45 0.76 -5.15
N PRO A 357 10.13 -0.39 -5.30
CA PRO A 357 9.52 -1.63 -5.76
C PRO A 357 8.84 -2.37 -4.59
N TRP A 358 8.06 -1.65 -3.82
CA TRP A 358 7.51 -2.07 -2.53
C TRP A 358 6.02 -2.39 -2.61
N ASN A 359 5.54 -3.14 -1.62
CA ASN A 359 4.15 -3.16 -1.22
C ASN A 359 3.86 -2.01 -0.23
N HIS A 360 2.61 -1.94 0.25
CA HIS A 360 2.19 -0.96 1.26
C HIS A 360 3.05 -1.04 2.52
N GLY A 361 3.79 0.01 2.83
CA GLY A 361 4.61 0.11 4.04
C GLY A 361 5.97 -0.61 4.01
N GLN A 362 6.33 -1.32 2.95
CA GLN A 362 7.59 -2.09 2.91
C GLN A 362 8.86 -1.21 3.00
N MET A 363 8.78 0.08 2.66
CA MET A 363 9.92 0.99 2.70
C MET A 363 10.58 1.12 4.08
N ILE A 364 9.88 0.81 5.15
CA ILE A 364 10.44 0.79 6.51
C ILE A 364 10.89 -0.61 6.98
N GLY A 365 10.64 -1.64 6.18
CA GLY A 365 10.97 -3.03 6.45
C GLY A 365 12.21 -3.53 5.70
N GLU A 366 12.13 -4.77 5.23
CA GLU A 366 13.12 -5.43 4.39
C GLU A 366 12.66 -5.35 2.92
N GLY A 367 13.51 -4.90 2.01
CA GLY A 367 13.15 -4.61 0.63
C GLY A 367 13.97 -5.36 -0.42
N SER A 368 14.56 -6.52 -0.10
CA SER A 368 15.30 -7.33 -1.08
C SER A 368 14.40 -8.11 -2.01
N THR A 369 13.17 -8.38 -1.57
CA THR A 369 12.19 -9.20 -2.29
C THR A 369 10.77 -8.68 -2.12
N LEU A 370 9.90 -9.01 -3.10
CA LEU A 370 8.45 -8.92 -2.96
C LEU A 370 7.82 -10.13 -3.66
N GLY A 371 7.15 -10.98 -2.90
CA GLY A 371 6.68 -12.26 -3.42
C GLY A 371 7.82 -13.08 -4.05
N ALA A 372 7.68 -13.44 -5.33
CA ALA A 372 8.70 -14.16 -6.08
C ALA A 372 9.82 -13.24 -6.62
N LEU A 373 9.62 -11.94 -6.62
CA LEU A 373 10.59 -10.97 -7.17
C LEU A 373 11.80 -10.80 -6.26
N ARG A 374 12.97 -10.58 -6.87
CA ARG A 374 14.24 -10.28 -6.19
C ARG A 374 14.84 -9.02 -6.79
N PHE A 375 15.24 -8.07 -5.95
CA PHE A 375 15.74 -6.76 -6.39
C PHE A 375 17.27 -6.63 -6.33
N ASN A 376 18.01 -7.71 -6.05
CA ASN A 376 19.46 -7.78 -5.95
C ASN A 376 20.10 -6.88 -4.87
N SER A 377 19.29 -6.17 -4.09
CA SER A 377 19.70 -5.31 -2.97
C SER A 377 18.51 -5.08 -2.04
N ASP A 378 18.78 -4.76 -0.78
CA ASP A 378 17.73 -4.26 0.12
C ASP A 378 17.39 -2.80 -0.24
N THR A 379 16.34 -2.63 -1.03
CA THR A 379 15.90 -1.33 -1.54
C THR A 379 15.32 -0.45 -0.43
N SER A 380 14.71 -1.04 0.58
CA SER A 380 14.15 -0.33 1.74
C SER A 380 15.25 0.17 2.67
N LEU A 381 16.27 -0.63 2.93
CA LEU A 381 17.44 -0.21 3.70
C LEU A 381 18.20 0.91 3.00
N TYR A 382 18.38 0.81 1.66
CA TYR A 382 18.97 1.89 0.85
C TYR A 382 18.17 3.18 1.01
N PHE A 383 16.85 3.12 0.86
CA PHE A 383 15.98 4.27 1.04
C PHE A 383 16.15 4.91 2.43
N ARG A 384 16.08 4.12 3.49
CA ARG A 384 16.18 4.67 4.84
C ARG A 384 17.54 5.29 5.16
N ARG A 385 18.64 4.65 4.74
CA ARG A 385 20.01 5.11 5.06
C ARG A 385 20.53 6.20 4.16
N GLU A 386 20.29 6.06 2.85
CA GLU A 386 20.91 6.94 1.86
C GLU A 386 19.97 8.10 1.44
N VAL A 387 18.66 7.99 1.72
CA VAL A 387 17.67 8.98 1.29
C VAL A 387 16.95 9.59 2.50
N LEU A 388 16.15 8.81 3.22
CA LEU A 388 15.28 9.32 4.29
C LEU A 388 16.07 9.95 5.44
N GLY A 389 17.07 9.24 5.96
CA GLY A 389 17.90 9.74 7.07
C GLY A 389 18.61 11.06 6.73
N PRO A 390 19.37 11.13 5.62
CA PRO A 390 20.00 12.38 5.17
C PRO A 390 18.98 13.50 4.88
N PHE A 391 17.83 13.18 4.28
CA PHE A 391 16.79 14.16 3.98
C PHE A 391 16.23 14.79 5.27
N LEU A 392 15.82 13.97 6.23
CA LEU A 392 15.35 14.48 7.53
C LEU A 392 16.42 15.29 8.25
N ALA A 393 17.66 14.82 8.28
CA ALA A 393 18.76 15.51 8.92
C ALA A 393 18.99 16.91 8.34
N ARG A 394 18.91 17.07 7.02
CA ARG A 394 19.07 18.36 6.31
C ARG A 394 18.15 19.46 6.86
N TYR A 395 16.89 19.12 7.16
CA TYR A 395 15.89 20.09 7.59
C TYR A 395 15.78 20.22 9.10
N LEU A 396 16.21 19.21 9.84
CA LEU A 396 15.97 19.11 11.28
C LEU A 396 17.21 19.37 12.14
N LYS A 397 18.43 19.28 11.56
CA LYS A 397 19.70 19.47 12.29
C LYS A 397 20.53 20.62 11.70
N ASP A 398 21.23 21.36 12.57
CA ASP A 398 22.02 22.52 12.12
C ASP A 398 23.30 22.12 11.37
N ASP A 399 23.99 21.07 11.82
CA ASP A 399 25.28 20.63 11.30
C ASP A 399 25.17 19.41 10.34
N ALA A 400 23.99 19.17 9.77
CA ALA A 400 23.81 18.05 8.85
C ALA A 400 24.58 18.28 7.54
N PRO A 401 25.25 17.25 7.01
CA PRO A 401 25.81 17.30 5.65
C PRO A 401 24.72 17.63 4.63
N ALA A 402 25.11 18.21 3.51
CA ALA A 402 24.18 18.36 2.39
C ALA A 402 23.68 16.97 1.95
N ALA A 403 22.38 16.78 1.95
CA ALA A 403 21.78 15.55 1.48
C ALA A 403 21.83 15.52 -0.06
N ASP A 404 22.40 14.46 -0.62
CA ASP A 404 22.40 14.21 -2.07
C ASP A 404 21.14 13.45 -2.51
N VAL A 405 19.99 14.07 -2.29
CA VAL A 405 18.68 13.52 -2.68
C VAL A 405 18.23 14.24 -3.96
N PRO A 406 17.97 13.51 -5.07
CA PRO A 406 17.43 14.11 -6.29
C PRO A 406 15.96 14.50 -6.08
N PRO A 407 15.41 15.41 -6.91
CA PRO A 407 13.98 15.72 -6.88
C PRO A 407 13.11 14.47 -7.02
N VAL A 408 13.51 13.54 -7.90
CA VAL A 408 12.84 12.24 -8.05
C VAL A 408 13.85 11.11 -7.99
N LEU A 409 13.58 10.11 -7.18
CA LEU A 409 14.33 8.85 -7.11
C LEU A 409 13.37 7.70 -7.43
N ALA A 410 13.52 7.07 -8.60
CA ALA A 410 12.63 6.02 -9.05
C ALA A 410 13.37 4.69 -9.23
N PHE A 411 12.83 3.61 -8.65
CA PHE A 411 13.33 2.27 -8.93
C PHE A 411 12.77 1.79 -10.26
N GLU A 412 13.66 1.36 -11.15
CA GLU A 412 13.32 0.79 -12.44
C GLU A 412 13.29 -0.73 -12.31
N THR A 413 12.09 -1.29 -12.31
CA THR A 413 11.87 -2.74 -12.25
C THR A 413 12.23 -3.40 -13.58
N GLY A 414 12.55 -4.69 -13.57
CA GLY A 414 13.14 -5.39 -14.71
C GLY A 414 14.67 -5.22 -14.75
N SER A 415 15.19 -4.00 -14.83
CA SER A 415 16.63 -3.73 -14.70
C SER A 415 17.12 -3.68 -13.25
N ASN A 416 16.21 -3.58 -12.28
CA ASN A 416 16.45 -3.51 -10.84
C ASN A 416 17.50 -2.43 -10.44
N ALA A 417 17.26 -1.21 -10.87
CA ALA A 417 18.19 -0.11 -10.67
C ALA A 417 17.49 1.19 -10.25
N TRP A 418 18.07 1.90 -9.28
CA TRP A 418 17.63 3.25 -8.94
C TRP A 418 17.98 4.26 -10.02
N ARG A 419 17.03 5.12 -10.38
CA ARG A 419 17.19 6.22 -11.34
C ARG A 419 16.97 7.55 -10.63
N ARG A 420 17.94 8.46 -10.81
CA ARG A 420 17.87 9.83 -10.31
C ARG A 420 17.34 10.70 -11.44
N LEU A 421 16.21 11.36 -11.21
CA LEU A 421 15.48 12.12 -12.22
C LEU A 421 15.20 13.54 -11.70
N ASP A 422 15.00 14.48 -12.63
CA ASP A 422 14.65 15.87 -12.28
C ASP A 422 13.13 16.07 -12.11
N ALA A 423 12.31 15.20 -12.69
CA ALA A 423 10.83 15.24 -12.62
C ALA A 423 10.23 13.84 -12.82
N TRP A 424 8.94 13.70 -12.55
CA TRP A 424 8.17 12.47 -12.84
C TRP A 424 6.89 12.81 -13.64
N PRO A 425 6.53 12.02 -14.68
CA PRO A 425 7.36 10.96 -15.25
C PRO A 425 8.53 11.51 -16.09
N ALA A 426 9.65 10.79 -16.14
CA ALA A 426 10.79 11.13 -16.98
C ALA A 426 11.50 9.87 -17.48
N GLY A 427 11.99 9.91 -18.70
CA GLY A 427 12.71 8.79 -19.30
C GLY A 427 14.11 8.56 -18.73
N CYS A 428 14.83 9.65 -18.44
CA CYS A 428 16.15 9.64 -17.83
C CYS A 428 16.51 11.03 -17.29
N ALA A 429 17.59 11.14 -16.48
CA ALA A 429 18.06 12.37 -15.87
C ALA A 429 18.42 13.49 -16.87
N ASN A 430 18.74 13.14 -18.12
CA ASN A 430 19.13 14.09 -19.16
C ASN A 430 18.00 14.41 -20.15
N GLY A 431 16.75 14.18 -19.81
CA GLY A 431 15.60 14.55 -20.61
C GLY A 431 15.31 13.62 -21.79
N CYS A 432 15.38 12.30 -21.60
CA CYS A 432 14.80 11.35 -22.56
C CYS A 432 13.29 11.63 -22.70
N GLU A 433 12.83 11.68 -23.93
CA GLU A 433 11.42 11.91 -24.23
C GLU A 433 10.58 10.71 -23.82
N ILE A 434 9.39 10.97 -23.27
CA ILE A 434 8.35 9.96 -23.11
C ILE A 434 7.34 10.15 -24.22
N GLN A 435 7.12 9.10 -25.01
CA GLN A 435 6.18 9.09 -26.10
C GLN A 435 4.96 8.22 -25.76
N ALA A 436 3.79 8.80 -25.75
CA ALA A 436 2.53 8.06 -25.69
C ALA A 436 2.39 7.19 -26.96
N THR A 437 2.49 5.87 -26.80
CA THR A 437 2.53 4.93 -27.92
C THR A 437 1.48 3.84 -27.76
N PRO A 438 0.53 3.70 -28.69
CA PRO A 438 -0.49 2.66 -28.64
C PRO A 438 0.13 1.26 -28.80
N LEU A 439 -0.19 0.37 -27.87
CA LEU A 439 0.02 -1.07 -27.95
C LEU A 439 -1.34 -1.71 -28.27
N TYR A 440 -1.58 -2.03 -29.55
CA TYR A 440 -2.87 -2.47 -30.04
C TYR A 440 -3.16 -3.92 -29.68
N LEU A 441 -4.42 -4.17 -29.27
CA LEU A 441 -5.01 -5.48 -29.22
C LEU A 441 -5.45 -5.84 -30.64
N GLY A 442 -5.06 -7.01 -31.13
CA GLY A 442 -5.29 -7.42 -32.52
C GLY A 442 -5.94 -8.78 -32.64
N ALA A 443 -6.25 -9.17 -33.86
CA ALA A 443 -6.81 -10.50 -34.18
C ALA A 443 -5.93 -11.64 -33.66
N ASP A 444 -6.55 -12.82 -33.49
CA ASP A 444 -5.89 -14.02 -32.95
C ASP A 444 -5.23 -13.80 -31.56
N LEU A 445 -5.76 -12.85 -30.76
CA LEU A 445 -5.22 -12.43 -29.47
C LEU A 445 -3.78 -11.90 -29.58
N GLY A 446 -3.42 -11.33 -30.73
CA GLY A 446 -2.13 -10.68 -30.97
C GLY A 446 -2.02 -9.34 -30.25
N LEU A 447 -0.79 -8.92 -29.93
CA LEU A 447 -0.49 -7.65 -29.28
C LEU A 447 0.72 -7.00 -29.97
N GLY A 448 0.61 -5.73 -30.37
CA GLY A 448 1.71 -5.07 -31.06
C GLY A 448 1.53 -3.57 -31.27
N PHE A 449 2.56 -2.92 -31.81
CA PHE A 449 2.59 -1.47 -32.05
C PHE A 449 2.04 -1.07 -33.44
N VAL A 450 1.54 -2.05 -34.21
CA VAL A 450 0.96 -1.83 -35.54
C VAL A 450 -0.55 -1.87 -35.43
N SER A 451 -1.21 -0.80 -35.92
CA SER A 451 -2.69 -0.75 -35.93
C SER A 451 -3.29 -1.91 -36.73
N PRO A 452 -4.39 -2.52 -36.25
CA PRO A 452 -5.11 -3.59 -36.96
C PRO A 452 -5.48 -3.23 -38.39
N GLN A 453 -5.57 -4.22 -39.27
CA GLN A 453 -5.86 -4.05 -40.68
C GLN A 453 -7.34 -4.36 -41.01
N PRO A 454 -7.90 -3.89 -42.14
CA PRO A 454 -9.32 -4.08 -42.47
C PRO A 454 -9.80 -5.52 -42.66
N ASP A 455 -8.88 -6.44 -42.88
CA ASP A 455 -9.20 -7.86 -43.07
C ASP A 455 -9.15 -8.68 -41.77
N ASP A 456 -8.78 -8.03 -40.66
CA ASP A 456 -8.73 -8.65 -39.35
C ASP A 456 -10.16 -8.87 -38.78
N GLU A 457 -10.32 -9.83 -37.87
CA GLU A 457 -11.59 -10.03 -37.16
C GLU A 457 -11.97 -8.75 -36.41
N ALA A 458 -13.27 -8.47 -36.28
CA ALA A 458 -13.73 -7.22 -35.69
C ALA A 458 -13.57 -7.15 -34.16
N PHE A 459 -13.63 -8.31 -33.49
CA PHE A 459 -13.60 -8.40 -32.03
C PHE A 459 -13.29 -9.82 -31.55
N ASP A 460 -12.76 -9.92 -30.33
CA ASP A 460 -12.76 -11.14 -29.52
C ASP A 460 -13.88 -11.09 -28.48
N GLU A 461 -14.48 -12.25 -28.15
CA GLU A 461 -15.57 -12.31 -27.18
C GLU A 461 -15.37 -13.39 -26.11
N TYR A 462 -15.96 -13.14 -24.94
CA TYR A 462 -16.05 -14.09 -23.84
C TYR A 462 -17.36 -13.95 -23.09
N VAL A 463 -17.72 -14.97 -22.30
CA VAL A 463 -18.89 -14.93 -21.42
C VAL A 463 -18.44 -14.63 -20.01
N SER A 464 -18.85 -13.47 -19.49
CA SER A 464 -18.71 -13.14 -18.07
C SER A 464 -19.88 -13.69 -17.28
N ASP A 465 -19.59 -14.51 -16.26
CA ASP A 465 -20.60 -15.12 -15.39
C ASP A 465 -20.44 -14.65 -13.94
N PRO A 466 -21.32 -13.78 -13.42
CA PRO A 466 -21.26 -13.34 -12.04
C PRO A 466 -21.42 -14.46 -10.99
N ALA A 467 -21.84 -15.66 -11.40
CA ALA A 467 -21.87 -16.83 -10.52
C ALA A 467 -20.49 -17.51 -10.36
N LYS A 468 -19.53 -17.15 -11.22
CA LYS A 468 -18.14 -17.66 -11.20
C LYS A 468 -17.16 -16.53 -11.57
N PRO A 469 -17.13 -15.44 -10.82
CA PRO A 469 -16.27 -14.31 -11.14
C PRO A 469 -14.79 -14.73 -11.15
N VAL A 470 -13.97 -13.99 -11.90
CA VAL A 470 -12.52 -14.23 -11.93
C VAL A 470 -11.93 -13.86 -10.58
N PRO A 471 -11.26 -14.78 -9.87
CA PRO A 471 -10.62 -14.45 -8.60
C PRO A 471 -9.43 -13.51 -8.83
N PHE A 472 -9.17 -12.60 -7.87
CA PHE A 472 -8.07 -11.65 -8.03
C PHE A 472 -6.70 -12.29 -7.85
N ARG A 473 -6.66 -13.45 -7.20
CA ARG A 473 -5.49 -14.31 -7.01
C ARG A 473 -5.92 -15.78 -6.89
N ALA A 474 -4.95 -16.69 -6.88
CA ALA A 474 -5.18 -18.12 -6.72
C ALA A 474 -5.97 -18.43 -5.44
N ARG A 475 -6.93 -19.34 -5.54
CA ARG A 475 -7.74 -19.83 -4.40
C ARG A 475 -7.03 -20.99 -3.67
N PRO A 476 -7.22 -21.14 -2.35
CA PRO A 476 -8.08 -20.36 -1.46
C PRO A 476 -7.51 -18.95 -1.20
N ILE A 477 -8.40 -17.95 -1.13
CA ILE A 477 -8.05 -16.59 -0.73
C ILE A 477 -8.28 -16.49 0.77
N GLU A 478 -7.20 -16.48 1.52
CA GLU A 478 -7.27 -16.38 2.97
C GLU A 478 -7.81 -14.99 3.40
N PRO A 479 -8.63 -14.93 4.47
CA PRO A 479 -9.11 -13.67 5.00
C PRO A 479 -7.97 -12.69 5.28
N THR A 480 -8.17 -11.42 4.96
CA THR A 480 -7.20 -10.38 5.26
C THR A 480 -7.11 -10.13 6.76
N GLY A 481 -5.94 -10.34 7.32
CA GLY A 481 -5.60 -9.96 8.68
C GLY A 481 -4.25 -9.25 8.67
N TYR A 482 -4.14 -8.12 9.34
CA TYR A 482 -2.92 -7.32 9.36
C TYR A 482 -1.89 -7.77 10.41
N GLU A 483 -2.23 -8.73 11.26
CA GLU A 483 -1.43 -9.15 12.41
C GLU A 483 -0.83 -10.56 12.30
N ASP A 484 -1.20 -11.36 11.29
CA ASP A 484 -0.77 -12.75 11.18
C ASP A 484 0.54 -12.91 10.41
N GLU A 485 1.51 -13.61 10.99
CA GLU A 485 2.74 -14.01 10.31
C GLU A 485 2.41 -14.93 9.12
N GLY A 486 2.87 -14.56 7.93
CA GLY A 486 2.70 -15.35 6.71
C GLY A 486 1.57 -14.90 5.79
N LEU A 487 0.98 -13.74 6.05
CA LEU A 487 -0.03 -13.15 5.19
C LEU A 487 0.48 -12.92 3.77
N THR A 488 -0.33 -13.31 2.80
CA THR A 488 -0.03 -13.14 1.38
C THR A 488 -0.67 -11.88 0.79
N TRP A 489 -1.51 -11.15 1.54
CA TRP A 489 -2.14 -9.90 1.13
C TRP A 489 -1.13 -8.87 0.60
N PRO A 490 0.01 -8.58 1.25
CA PRO A 490 0.94 -7.56 0.79
C PRO A 490 1.61 -7.86 -0.57
N GLN A 491 1.48 -9.05 -1.13
CA GLN A 491 2.19 -9.46 -2.34
C GLN A 491 1.28 -9.86 -3.50
N TRP A 492 -0.05 -9.74 -3.38
CA TRP A 492 -0.96 -10.21 -4.42
C TRP A 492 -0.78 -9.49 -5.78
N LEU A 493 -0.33 -8.23 -5.77
CA LEU A 493 -0.05 -7.45 -6.99
C LEU A 493 1.11 -8.04 -7.83
N VAL A 494 1.98 -8.82 -7.20
CA VAL A 494 3.07 -9.51 -7.89
C VAL A 494 2.84 -11.02 -8.05
N ASP A 495 1.65 -11.53 -7.70
CA ASP A 495 1.31 -12.94 -7.91
C ASP A 495 1.29 -13.30 -9.41
N ASP A 496 1.69 -14.53 -9.71
CA ASP A 496 1.72 -15.08 -11.06
C ASP A 496 0.32 -15.15 -11.71
N GLN A 497 0.15 -14.50 -12.83
CA GLN A 497 -1.14 -14.40 -13.53
C GLN A 497 -1.47 -15.59 -14.45
N ARG A 498 -0.69 -16.67 -14.42
CA ARG A 498 -0.93 -17.86 -15.26
C ARG A 498 -2.27 -18.54 -15.01
N GLU A 499 -2.77 -18.53 -13.75
CA GLU A 499 -4.09 -19.10 -13.46
C GLU A 499 -5.20 -18.30 -14.14
N ALA A 500 -5.16 -16.98 -14.08
CA ALA A 500 -6.09 -16.11 -14.78
C ALA A 500 -5.98 -16.28 -16.30
N SER A 501 -4.76 -16.40 -16.85
CA SER A 501 -4.53 -16.65 -18.28
C SER A 501 -5.15 -17.96 -18.81
N GLY A 502 -5.32 -18.95 -17.96
CA GLY A 502 -5.91 -20.25 -18.31
C GLY A 502 -7.43 -20.26 -18.39
N ARG A 503 -8.09 -19.16 -18.05
CA ARG A 503 -9.55 -19.08 -17.98
C ARG A 503 -10.17 -18.69 -19.31
N THR A 504 -11.38 -19.19 -19.57
CA THR A 504 -12.17 -18.89 -20.80
C THR A 504 -12.93 -17.55 -20.70
N ASP A 505 -12.94 -16.91 -19.53
CA ASP A 505 -13.57 -15.62 -19.26
C ASP A 505 -12.53 -14.49 -19.05
N VAL A 506 -11.30 -14.74 -19.54
CA VAL A 506 -10.20 -13.78 -19.62
C VAL A 506 -9.63 -13.79 -21.03
N LEU A 507 -9.63 -12.65 -21.73
CA LEU A 507 -8.90 -12.49 -22.98
C LEU A 507 -7.43 -12.20 -22.68
N VAL A 508 -6.54 -12.85 -23.44
CA VAL A 508 -5.09 -12.82 -23.19
C VAL A 508 -4.36 -12.47 -24.48
N PHE A 509 -4.09 -11.18 -24.67
CA PHE A 509 -3.34 -10.68 -25.83
C PHE A 509 -1.85 -10.74 -25.55
N ARG A 510 -1.03 -11.26 -26.49
CA ARG A 510 0.41 -11.47 -26.33
C ARG A 510 1.20 -10.89 -27.50
N SER A 511 2.30 -10.21 -27.17
CA SER A 511 3.28 -9.80 -28.17
C SER A 511 4.14 -10.99 -28.64
N GLU A 512 4.88 -10.78 -29.71
CA GLU A 512 6.03 -11.63 -30.03
C GLU A 512 7.11 -11.50 -28.94
N ILE A 513 8.07 -12.43 -28.94
CA ILE A 513 9.23 -12.34 -28.03
C ILE A 513 10.01 -11.06 -28.36
N LEU A 514 10.25 -10.26 -27.33
CA LEU A 514 11.02 -9.03 -27.46
C LEU A 514 12.48 -9.34 -27.80
N THR A 515 12.99 -8.68 -28.82
CA THR A 515 14.42 -8.73 -29.20
C THR A 515 15.21 -7.56 -28.65
N GLU A 516 14.53 -6.47 -28.32
CA GLU A 516 15.09 -5.25 -27.72
C GLU A 516 14.28 -4.90 -26.47
N PRO A 517 14.90 -4.19 -25.50
CA PRO A 517 14.18 -3.78 -24.31
C PRO A 517 13.10 -2.75 -24.64
N VAL A 518 11.94 -2.87 -23.99
CA VAL A 518 10.85 -1.88 -24.04
C VAL A 518 10.75 -1.25 -22.65
N LYS A 519 11.02 0.05 -22.56
CA LYS A 519 10.98 0.78 -21.27
C LYS A 519 9.78 1.70 -21.20
N ILE A 520 9.05 1.63 -20.08
CA ILE A 520 7.96 2.55 -19.76
C ILE A 520 8.26 3.34 -18.48
N SER A 521 7.79 4.60 -18.43
CA SER A 521 7.92 5.47 -17.25
C SER A 521 6.70 6.38 -17.18
N GLY A 522 5.81 6.14 -16.23
CA GLY A 522 4.55 6.87 -16.06
C GLY A 522 3.33 5.97 -16.04
N GLU A 523 2.16 6.52 -16.30
CA GLU A 523 0.87 5.83 -16.25
C GLU A 523 0.49 5.26 -17.62
N PRO A 524 0.37 3.94 -17.79
CA PRO A 524 -0.26 3.37 -18.96
C PRO A 524 -1.76 3.72 -19.00
N ILE A 525 -2.35 3.91 -20.19
CA ILE A 525 -3.77 4.25 -20.31
C ILE A 525 -4.49 3.20 -21.13
N ALA A 526 -5.44 2.52 -20.51
CA ALA A 526 -6.33 1.61 -21.23
C ALA A 526 -7.35 2.41 -22.07
N ASN A 527 -7.46 2.03 -23.35
CA ASN A 527 -8.45 2.53 -24.28
C ASN A 527 -9.17 1.32 -24.88
N LEU A 528 -10.25 0.88 -24.24
CA LEU A 528 -11.03 -0.26 -24.71
C LEU A 528 -12.26 0.20 -25.46
N VAL A 529 -12.39 -0.21 -26.70
CA VAL A 529 -13.68 -0.19 -27.40
C VAL A 529 -14.34 -1.53 -27.13
N ALA A 530 -15.37 -1.54 -26.29
CA ALA A 530 -15.98 -2.75 -25.80
C ALA A 530 -17.51 -2.68 -25.79
N SER A 531 -18.16 -3.84 -25.89
CA SER A 531 -19.61 -3.97 -25.71
C SER A 531 -19.95 -5.11 -24.77
N THR A 532 -21.11 -4.99 -24.13
CA THR A 532 -21.72 -6.05 -23.31
C THR A 532 -23.13 -6.35 -23.78
N SER A 533 -23.56 -7.60 -23.71
CA SER A 533 -24.99 -7.94 -23.89
C SER A 533 -25.86 -7.57 -22.67
N GLY A 534 -25.22 -7.16 -21.57
CA GLY A 534 -25.87 -6.63 -20.37
C GLY A 534 -26.16 -5.13 -20.47
N THR A 535 -26.56 -4.54 -19.33
CA THR A 535 -26.79 -3.09 -19.22
C THR A 535 -25.85 -2.43 -18.21
N ASP A 536 -24.90 -3.20 -17.67
CA ASP A 536 -23.76 -2.78 -16.86
C ASP A 536 -22.63 -3.79 -17.03
N SER A 537 -21.39 -3.40 -16.77
CA SER A 537 -20.22 -4.28 -16.78
C SER A 537 -19.04 -3.58 -16.13
N ASP A 538 -18.08 -4.36 -15.64
CA ASP A 538 -16.76 -3.87 -15.27
C ASP A 538 -15.74 -4.32 -16.32
N TRP A 539 -14.65 -3.55 -16.45
CA TRP A 539 -13.53 -3.86 -17.31
C TRP A 539 -12.24 -3.75 -16.49
N VAL A 540 -11.51 -4.86 -16.39
CA VAL A 540 -10.19 -4.93 -15.76
C VAL A 540 -9.17 -5.08 -16.86
N VAL A 541 -8.12 -4.26 -16.83
CA VAL A 541 -6.98 -4.34 -17.75
C VAL A 541 -5.73 -4.56 -16.94
N LYS A 542 -4.94 -5.58 -17.30
CA LYS A 542 -3.65 -5.89 -16.68
C LYS A 542 -2.57 -5.83 -17.74
N LEU A 543 -1.55 -5.01 -17.51
CA LEU A 543 -0.31 -4.98 -18.28
C LEU A 543 0.70 -5.89 -17.59
N ILE A 544 1.19 -6.89 -18.29
CA ILE A 544 1.93 -8.02 -17.72
C ILE A 544 3.26 -8.19 -18.45
N ASP A 545 4.33 -8.42 -17.71
CA ASP A 545 5.62 -8.89 -18.20
C ASP A 545 5.68 -10.43 -18.12
N VAL A 546 5.77 -11.08 -19.26
CA VAL A 546 5.89 -12.55 -19.34
C VAL A 546 7.35 -12.93 -19.47
N TYR A 547 7.85 -13.60 -18.45
CA TYR A 547 9.23 -14.06 -18.39
C TYR A 547 9.49 -15.18 -19.41
N PRO A 548 10.75 -15.38 -19.85
CA PRO A 548 11.13 -16.54 -20.67
C PRO A 548 10.75 -17.86 -19.97
N ASP A 549 10.52 -18.93 -20.77
CA ASP A 549 10.18 -20.25 -20.21
C ASP A 549 11.29 -20.83 -19.31
N GLU A 550 12.55 -20.40 -19.52
CA GLU A 550 13.70 -20.82 -18.73
C GLU A 550 14.40 -19.59 -18.12
N VAL A 551 14.44 -19.52 -16.79
CA VAL A 551 15.19 -18.54 -16.02
C VAL A 551 16.21 -19.30 -15.17
N ALA A 552 17.46 -19.39 -15.64
CA ALA A 552 18.48 -20.26 -15.06
C ALA A 552 18.77 -19.99 -13.58
N GLU A 553 18.80 -18.71 -13.18
CA GLU A 553 19.11 -18.30 -11.81
C GLU A 553 17.93 -18.47 -10.86
N GLN A 554 16.70 -18.49 -11.39
CA GLN A 554 15.46 -18.62 -10.63
C GLN A 554 14.42 -19.42 -11.43
N PRO A 555 14.54 -20.78 -11.51
CA PRO A 555 13.69 -21.62 -12.35
C PRO A 555 12.17 -21.48 -12.08
N ALA A 556 11.76 -21.09 -10.86
CA ALA A 556 10.36 -20.83 -10.53
C ALA A 556 9.77 -19.63 -11.31
N MET A 557 10.62 -18.74 -11.83
CA MET A 557 10.21 -17.61 -12.67
C MET A 557 10.02 -18.01 -14.15
N GLY A 558 10.31 -19.24 -14.54
CA GLY A 558 10.08 -19.71 -15.92
C GLY A 558 8.62 -19.54 -16.33
N GLY A 559 8.38 -18.73 -17.36
CA GLY A 559 7.04 -18.37 -17.84
C GLY A 559 6.19 -17.56 -16.87
N TYR A 560 6.78 -16.97 -15.82
CA TYR A 560 6.08 -16.14 -14.85
C TYR A 560 5.40 -14.95 -15.53
N GLN A 561 4.20 -14.61 -15.07
CA GLN A 561 3.40 -13.51 -15.61
C GLN A 561 3.26 -12.43 -14.54
N LEU A 562 4.24 -11.50 -14.52
CA LEU A 562 4.28 -10.41 -13.57
C LEU A 562 3.33 -9.29 -13.99
N MET A 563 2.38 -8.96 -13.15
CA MET A 563 1.53 -7.79 -13.31
C MET A 563 2.35 -6.52 -13.04
N VAL A 564 2.64 -5.74 -14.08
CA VAL A 564 3.40 -4.49 -14.01
C VAL A 564 2.50 -3.35 -13.55
N SER A 565 1.29 -3.28 -14.11
CA SER A 565 0.27 -2.30 -13.75
C SER A 565 -1.10 -2.83 -14.13
N ALA A 566 -2.12 -2.57 -13.33
CA ALA A 566 -3.47 -3.02 -13.58
C ALA A 566 -4.50 -2.17 -12.85
N ASP A 567 -5.67 -2.00 -13.45
CA ASP A 567 -6.80 -1.38 -12.77
C ASP A 567 -8.14 -1.84 -13.37
N ILE A 568 -9.22 -1.40 -12.74
CA ILE A 568 -10.61 -1.67 -13.09
C ILE A 568 -11.34 -0.36 -13.38
N ILE A 569 -12.29 -0.39 -14.33
CA ILE A 569 -13.32 0.65 -14.47
C ILE A 569 -14.70 0.02 -14.37
N ARG A 570 -15.61 0.64 -13.63
CA ARG A 570 -17.03 0.30 -13.64
C ARG A 570 -17.73 1.01 -14.77
N GLY A 571 -18.21 0.28 -15.75
CA GLY A 571 -18.64 0.81 -17.04
C GLY A 571 -19.79 1.81 -16.98
N ARG A 572 -20.63 1.79 -15.92
CA ARG A 572 -21.66 2.80 -15.70
C ARG A 572 -21.09 4.22 -15.52
N TYR A 573 -19.80 4.37 -15.23
CA TYR A 573 -19.09 5.63 -15.03
C TYR A 573 -18.24 6.06 -16.23
N ARG A 574 -18.35 5.38 -17.38
CA ARG A 574 -17.56 5.66 -18.60
C ARG A 574 -17.60 7.11 -19.08
N GLU A 575 -18.72 7.82 -18.86
CA GLU A 575 -18.93 9.20 -19.31
C GLU A 575 -18.70 10.23 -18.20
N SER A 576 -18.95 9.85 -16.94
CA SER A 576 -18.84 10.72 -15.78
C SER A 576 -18.77 9.90 -14.51
N PHE A 577 -17.81 10.18 -13.66
CA PHE A 577 -17.72 9.58 -12.33
C PHE A 577 -18.80 10.09 -11.37
N GLU A 578 -19.39 11.27 -11.65
CA GLU A 578 -20.47 11.84 -10.84
C GLU A 578 -21.85 11.23 -11.16
N HIS A 579 -22.02 10.66 -12.34
CA HIS A 579 -23.34 10.22 -12.83
C HIS A 579 -23.26 8.83 -13.47
N ALA A 580 -23.70 7.81 -12.73
CA ALA A 580 -23.86 6.47 -13.27
C ALA A 580 -24.94 6.41 -14.36
N ARG A 581 -24.63 5.78 -15.51
CA ARG A 581 -25.55 5.57 -16.62
C ARG A 581 -25.55 4.11 -17.08
N PRO A 582 -26.71 3.55 -17.48
CA PRO A 582 -26.75 2.22 -18.06
C PRO A 582 -25.90 2.15 -19.34
N ILE A 583 -25.35 0.99 -19.61
CA ILE A 583 -24.72 0.65 -20.87
C ILE A 583 -25.80 0.23 -21.84
N GLU A 584 -25.75 0.70 -23.09
CA GLU A 584 -26.61 0.20 -24.15
C GLU A 584 -26.10 -1.17 -24.60
N ALA A 585 -26.99 -2.17 -24.54
CA ALA A 585 -26.59 -3.56 -24.78
C ALA A 585 -26.12 -3.74 -26.24
N ASN A 586 -24.97 -4.41 -26.38
CA ASN A 586 -24.28 -4.71 -27.66
C ASN A 586 -23.77 -3.48 -28.44
N GLU A 587 -23.83 -2.28 -27.87
CA GLU A 587 -23.25 -1.09 -28.49
C GLU A 587 -21.76 -0.98 -28.15
N PRO A 588 -20.84 -0.90 -29.12
CA PRO A 588 -19.43 -0.64 -28.89
C PRO A 588 -19.21 0.77 -28.32
N LEU A 589 -18.68 0.84 -27.12
CA LEU A 589 -18.43 2.10 -26.38
C LEU A 589 -16.97 2.18 -25.96
N LEU A 590 -16.43 3.38 -25.88
CA LEU A 590 -15.08 3.62 -25.40
C LEU A 590 -15.05 3.65 -23.86
N TYR A 591 -14.15 2.85 -23.27
CA TYR A 591 -13.78 2.88 -21.86
C TYR A 591 -12.31 3.30 -21.76
N ARG A 592 -12.07 4.49 -21.24
CA ARG A 592 -10.72 5.04 -21.11
C ARG A 592 -10.40 5.33 -19.64
N PHE A 593 -9.32 4.74 -19.12
CA PHE A 593 -8.87 4.93 -17.74
C PHE A 593 -7.37 4.72 -17.64
N ALA A 594 -6.74 5.42 -16.68
CA ALA A 594 -5.34 5.23 -16.37
C ALA A 594 -5.15 3.96 -15.53
N LEU A 595 -4.05 3.26 -15.77
CA LEU A 595 -3.51 2.26 -14.85
C LEU A 595 -2.50 2.93 -13.92
N PRO A 596 -2.24 2.39 -12.73
CA PRO A 596 -1.23 2.91 -11.82
C PRO A 596 0.12 3.14 -12.49
N THR A 597 0.86 4.14 -11.99
CA THR A 597 2.17 4.50 -12.53
C THR A 597 3.15 3.33 -12.46
N ALA A 598 4.00 3.19 -13.48
CA ALA A 598 5.02 2.15 -13.56
C ALA A 598 6.36 2.75 -14.03
N ASN A 599 7.45 2.16 -13.56
CA ASN A 599 8.80 2.39 -14.07
C ASN A 599 9.45 1.03 -14.35
N HIS A 600 9.25 0.52 -15.55
CA HIS A 600 9.55 -0.87 -15.87
C HIS A 600 10.27 -1.04 -17.20
N VAL A 601 11.14 -2.05 -17.26
CA VAL A 601 11.79 -2.48 -18.48
C VAL A 601 11.39 -3.92 -18.79
N PHE A 602 10.61 -4.11 -19.85
CA PHE A 602 10.42 -5.41 -20.46
C PHE A 602 11.70 -5.82 -21.17
N LEU A 603 12.34 -6.90 -20.73
CA LEU A 603 13.67 -7.29 -21.19
C LEU A 603 13.60 -8.09 -22.52
N PRO A 604 14.69 -8.14 -23.31
CA PRO A 604 14.79 -9.09 -24.42
C PRO A 604 14.57 -10.53 -23.96
N GLY A 605 13.85 -11.31 -24.75
CA GLY A 605 13.42 -12.67 -24.39
C GLY A 605 12.09 -12.75 -23.67
N HIS A 606 11.59 -11.65 -23.11
CA HIS A 606 10.26 -11.53 -22.51
C HIS A 606 9.19 -11.27 -23.57
N ARG A 607 7.92 -11.27 -23.15
CA ARG A 607 6.78 -10.80 -23.94
C ARG A 607 5.98 -9.78 -23.13
N ILE A 608 5.35 -8.83 -23.80
CA ILE A 608 4.30 -8.01 -23.20
C ILE A 608 2.98 -8.76 -23.36
N MET A 609 2.17 -8.76 -22.31
CA MET A 609 0.83 -9.34 -22.32
C MET A 609 -0.17 -8.31 -21.78
N VAL A 610 -1.37 -8.32 -22.35
CA VAL A 610 -2.54 -7.61 -21.81
C VAL A 610 -3.64 -8.63 -21.54
N GLN A 611 -4.14 -8.65 -20.30
CA GLN A 611 -5.34 -9.41 -19.96
C GLN A 611 -6.53 -8.46 -19.85
N VAL A 612 -7.70 -8.87 -20.36
CA VAL A 612 -8.97 -8.16 -20.21
C VAL A 612 -10.01 -9.11 -19.64
N GLN A 613 -10.68 -8.71 -18.56
CA GLN A 613 -11.71 -9.48 -17.86
C GLN A 613 -12.77 -8.54 -17.28
N SER A 614 -13.91 -9.08 -16.82
CA SER A 614 -15.04 -8.29 -16.31
C SER A 614 -15.35 -8.49 -14.83
N SER A 615 -14.42 -9.05 -14.08
CA SER A 615 -14.49 -9.18 -12.63
C SER A 615 -13.11 -9.39 -12.02
N TRP A 616 -12.92 -8.96 -10.77
CA TRP A 616 -11.68 -9.11 -10.02
C TRP A 616 -12.05 -9.36 -8.55
N PHE A 617 -12.55 -10.58 -8.30
CA PHE A 617 -13.29 -10.90 -7.10
C PHE A 617 -12.45 -11.72 -6.09
N PRO A 618 -12.64 -11.57 -4.77
CA PRO A 618 -13.50 -10.61 -4.07
C PRO A 618 -12.84 -9.24 -3.83
N LEU A 619 -11.72 -8.91 -4.49
CA LEU A 619 -11.08 -7.60 -4.33
C LEU A 619 -12.10 -6.47 -4.51
N TYR A 620 -12.83 -6.53 -5.64
CA TYR A 620 -13.96 -5.62 -5.92
C TYR A 620 -15.30 -6.35 -5.86
N ASP A 621 -16.35 -5.59 -5.52
CA ASP A 621 -17.72 -6.10 -5.50
C ASP A 621 -18.18 -6.50 -6.90
N ARG A 622 -18.96 -7.59 -6.97
CA ARG A 622 -19.43 -8.14 -8.24
C ARG A 622 -20.37 -7.19 -8.97
N ASN A 623 -20.09 -6.89 -10.22
CA ASN A 623 -21.06 -6.25 -11.09
C ASN A 623 -22.17 -7.27 -11.46
N PRO A 624 -23.46 -6.93 -11.23
CA PRO A 624 -24.56 -7.80 -11.62
C PRO A 624 -24.76 -7.91 -13.14
N GLN A 625 -24.06 -7.10 -13.95
CA GLN A 625 -24.17 -6.96 -15.40
C GLN A 625 -25.58 -6.52 -15.87
N THR A 626 -26.37 -6.12 -14.91
CA THR A 626 -27.68 -5.47 -15.07
C THR A 626 -27.63 -4.14 -14.33
N PHE A 627 -27.99 -3.06 -15.00
CA PHE A 627 -28.02 -1.75 -14.34
C PHE A 627 -29.07 -1.73 -13.22
N VAL A 628 -28.60 -1.55 -12.01
CA VAL A 628 -29.42 -1.41 -10.81
C VAL A 628 -29.11 -0.07 -10.13
N PRO A 629 -30.05 0.51 -9.37
CA PRO A 629 -29.82 1.79 -8.68
C PRO A 629 -28.62 1.78 -7.73
N SER A 630 -28.37 0.65 -7.07
CA SER A 630 -27.22 0.45 -6.19
C SER A 630 -26.74 -1.00 -6.27
N ILE A 631 -25.46 -1.19 -6.61
CA ILE A 631 -24.82 -2.51 -6.66
C ILE A 631 -24.68 -3.09 -5.25
N PHE A 632 -24.50 -2.25 -4.24
CA PHE A 632 -24.46 -2.70 -2.83
C PHE A 632 -25.67 -3.54 -2.42
N TRP A 633 -26.81 -3.33 -3.07
CA TRP A 633 -28.06 -3.99 -2.79
C TRP A 633 -28.59 -4.80 -3.97
N ALA A 634 -27.71 -5.20 -4.89
CA ALA A 634 -28.10 -6.09 -5.99
C ALA A 634 -28.62 -7.43 -5.46
N LYS A 635 -29.73 -7.89 -6.02
CA LYS A 635 -30.41 -9.13 -5.60
C LYS A 635 -29.96 -10.29 -6.48
N PRO A 636 -30.12 -11.55 -6.05
CA PRO A 636 -29.69 -12.71 -6.83
C PRO A 636 -30.21 -12.74 -8.27
N GLN A 637 -31.42 -12.24 -8.53
CA GLN A 637 -32.00 -12.21 -9.88
C GLN A 637 -31.41 -11.10 -10.77
N ASP A 638 -30.70 -10.15 -10.23
CA ASP A 638 -30.07 -9.06 -10.98
C ASP A 638 -28.73 -9.53 -11.62
N PHE A 639 -28.09 -10.53 -11.01
CA PHE A 639 -26.84 -11.09 -11.50
C PHE A 639 -27.10 -11.99 -12.71
N ARG A 640 -26.64 -11.56 -13.88
CA ARG A 640 -26.85 -12.24 -15.17
C ARG A 640 -25.57 -12.40 -15.94
N LYS A 641 -25.45 -13.54 -16.64
CA LYS A 641 -24.37 -13.72 -17.60
C LYS A 641 -24.49 -12.71 -18.72
N ALA A 642 -23.37 -12.21 -19.21
CA ALA A 642 -23.30 -11.35 -20.37
C ALA A 642 -22.16 -11.77 -21.30
N VAL A 643 -22.37 -11.60 -22.59
CA VAL A 643 -21.32 -11.70 -23.61
C VAL A 643 -20.62 -10.35 -23.65
N GLN A 644 -19.30 -10.38 -23.53
CA GLN A 644 -18.42 -9.24 -23.57
C GLN A 644 -17.60 -9.30 -24.87
N ARG A 645 -17.45 -8.17 -25.54
CA ARG A 645 -16.63 -8.07 -26.76
C ARG A 645 -15.62 -6.96 -26.64
N ILE A 646 -14.39 -7.24 -27.08
CA ILE A 646 -13.31 -6.25 -27.20
C ILE A 646 -13.02 -6.10 -28.68
N TYR A 647 -13.20 -4.87 -29.19
CA TYR A 647 -13.07 -4.56 -30.61
C TYR A 647 -11.64 -4.18 -30.97
N HIS A 648 -11.21 -4.60 -32.16
CA HIS A 648 -9.88 -4.27 -32.72
C HIS A 648 -9.92 -4.02 -34.23
N GLU A 649 -11.11 -3.76 -34.80
CA GLU A 649 -11.25 -3.36 -36.19
C GLU A 649 -10.86 -1.89 -36.43
N PRO A 650 -10.45 -1.50 -37.66
CA PRO A 650 -10.14 -0.10 -37.97
C PRO A 650 -11.28 0.88 -37.64
N GLY A 651 -10.96 1.91 -36.84
CA GLY A 651 -11.94 2.90 -36.34
C GLY A 651 -12.59 2.50 -35.01
N ARG A 652 -12.30 1.30 -34.50
CA ARG A 652 -12.71 0.81 -33.17
C ARG A 652 -11.60 0.02 -32.51
N GLU A 653 -10.37 0.54 -32.65
CA GLU A 653 -9.18 -0.11 -32.09
C GLU A 653 -9.15 -0.01 -30.56
N SER A 654 -8.97 -1.15 -29.89
CA SER A 654 -8.60 -1.19 -28.48
C SER A 654 -7.07 -1.25 -28.35
N PHE A 655 -6.53 -0.51 -27.40
CA PHE A 655 -5.10 -0.47 -27.12
C PHE A 655 -4.79 -0.04 -25.69
N VAL A 656 -3.60 -0.35 -25.23
CA VAL A 656 -3.01 0.28 -24.04
C VAL A 656 -1.99 1.32 -24.53
N GLU A 657 -2.20 2.59 -24.24
CA GLU A 657 -1.23 3.65 -24.51
C GLU A 657 -0.10 3.57 -23.50
N LEU A 658 1.08 3.20 -23.96
CA LEU A 658 2.27 3.06 -23.12
C LEU A 658 3.08 4.36 -23.10
N PRO A 659 3.54 4.82 -21.91
CA PRO A 659 4.49 5.93 -21.78
C PRO A 659 5.90 5.45 -22.10
N LEU A 660 6.21 5.23 -23.40
CA LEU A 660 7.50 4.72 -23.85
C LEU A 660 8.62 5.72 -23.68
N VAL A 661 9.74 5.29 -23.12
CA VAL A 661 10.99 6.06 -23.06
C VAL A 661 11.72 5.92 -24.38
N VAL A 662 11.90 7.05 -25.09
CA VAL A 662 12.62 7.11 -26.35
C VAL A 662 14.06 7.57 -26.08
N ASP A 663 15.04 6.69 -26.37
CA ASP A 663 16.44 7.04 -26.25
C ASP A 663 16.93 7.76 -27.52
N GLN A 664 17.05 9.10 -27.46
CA GLN A 664 17.52 9.94 -28.55
C GLN A 664 18.96 9.59 -29.03
N ALA A 665 19.78 8.87 -28.24
CA ALA A 665 21.07 8.42 -28.64
C ALA A 665 20.98 7.29 -29.68
N ALA A 666 19.97 6.44 -29.59
CA ALA A 666 19.72 5.37 -30.56
C ALA A 666 19.19 5.92 -31.92
N GLU A 667 18.37 6.99 -31.90
CA GLU A 667 17.90 7.65 -33.13
C GLU A 667 19.05 8.28 -33.95
N ARG A 668 20.05 8.88 -33.29
CA ARG A 668 21.23 9.44 -33.97
C ARG A 668 22.10 8.39 -34.62
N THR A 669 22.01 7.14 -34.23
CA THR A 669 22.74 6.00 -34.82
C THR A 669 21.94 5.24 -35.88
N GLY A 670 20.68 5.67 -36.17
CA GLY A 670 19.82 5.03 -37.19
C GLY A 670 19.23 3.68 -36.75
N LEU A 671 19.30 3.36 -35.48
CA LEU A 671 18.78 2.09 -34.89
C LEU A 671 17.35 2.15 -34.41
N THR A 672 16.72 3.34 -34.38
CA THR A 672 15.29 3.50 -34.13
C THR A 672 14.49 3.50 -35.44
N ARG A 673 14.49 2.41 -36.16
CA ARG A 673 13.31 2.04 -36.93
C ARG A 673 12.41 1.23 -36.00
N ALA A 674 11.15 1.63 -35.90
CA ALA A 674 10.09 0.83 -35.30
C ALA A 674 10.40 -0.65 -35.51
N ALA A 675 10.42 -1.44 -34.45
CA ALA A 675 10.72 -2.86 -34.53
C ALA A 675 9.82 -3.46 -35.62
N THR A 676 10.38 -3.60 -36.81
CA THR A 676 9.71 -4.24 -37.93
C THR A 676 9.79 -5.72 -37.59
N LEU A 677 8.73 -6.23 -37.01
CA LEU A 677 8.48 -7.66 -36.89
C LEU A 677 8.46 -8.19 -38.31
N VAL A 678 9.56 -8.81 -38.72
CA VAL A 678 9.59 -9.58 -39.99
C VAL A 678 8.83 -10.88 -39.74
N PRO A 679 7.78 -11.19 -40.49
CA PRO A 679 7.14 -12.49 -40.38
C PRO A 679 8.15 -13.57 -40.79
N ALA A 680 8.26 -14.60 -39.97
CA ALA A 680 9.08 -15.78 -40.31
C ALA A 680 8.50 -16.50 -41.51
N PRO A 681 9.36 -17.17 -42.35
CA PRO A 681 8.97 -17.81 -43.61
C PRO A 681 8.06 -19.02 -43.43
#